data_1183c9ad92081d1cfaf79ab0e979ab45
#
_entry.id   1183c9ad92081d1cfaf79ab0e979ab45
#
_cell.length_a   1.000
_cell.length_b   1.000
_cell.length_c   1.000
_cell.angle_alpha   90.00
_cell.angle_beta   90.00
_cell.angle_gamma   90.00
#
_symmetry.space_group_name_H-M   'P 1'
#
loop_
_entity.id
_entity.type
_entity.pdbx_description
1 polymer ?
#
loop_
_entity_poly.entity_id
_entity_poly.type
_entity_poly.pdbx_seq_one_letter_code
_entity_poly.pdbx_strand_id
1 'polypeptide(L)'
;MALHIHRAERTDVLADGLGALLATPPADPFAQDLVVVPARGVERWLSQRLSHILGRGTGSDGICAGVSFRSPASLIAEIAGTGQDDPWSPEAMTWPLLEVIDASLDEPWCRTLADHLGHFADGEERELRAARRYAVTRRIAGLFASYARQRPGLPADWLAGDTAELTADLAWQPQLWRRLVEVMAIDPPHIRHAKTVALLRELGAGLPARLSLFGHTRLPATEVELLDAVAAHHELHLWLPHPSAQAWAALADLRGVVARRDDDSHRRITHPLLATLGRDLRELQRSLPASVETDEALTGSGSHPDTLLGWLQSDISANAVRPQGRSLRTEDRSVQIHSCHSPARQVDVLREVLLGLLVDDETLEPRDILVMCPDIERYAPLIAADFGLGDVVSDGHPAHRLRVRLADRSLVQTNPLLQVAAQLLSLAGSRVTATEVLNLAQSAPVRDRFGFTDDDLEDITRWVREANIRWGFDQEHRTPYGVDFVHNTWRFGLDRVLAGVALSDDSPGWIGNTLPLDDVGSNSVELTGRLTEYVERLRRAVDSLTGTRGLRDWLGSLAEAIRLITRVGDADAWQISQLEREFNEVLERAGSRRDTMLRLPDIHSLLRQHLAGRPTRANFRTGTLTVCTMVPMRSVPHRVVCLVGLDDTVFPRIGVADGDDALARESMTGERDVRSEDRQLLLDAIGAATETLVVTYTGANDYTGQPCPPAVPVAELLDAL
;
A
#
# COMPACT_ATOMS: atom_id res chain seq x y z
N MET A 1 28.18 -25.97 -3.85
CA MET A 1 26.77 -25.71 -3.70
C MET A 1 26.40 -24.77 -4.82
N ALA A 2 25.13 -24.64 -5.17
CA ALA A 2 24.81 -24.19 -6.51
C ALA A 2 23.56 -23.30 -6.55
N LEU A 3 23.44 -22.48 -7.57
CA LEU A 3 22.27 -21.69 -7.91
C LEU A 3 21.50 -22.41 -9.03
N HIS A 4 20.24 -22.74 -8.75
CA HIS A 4 19.35 -23.43 -9.67
C HIS A 4 18.16 -22.52 -10.01
N ILE A 5 17.80 -22.45 -11.30
CA ILE A 5 16.64 -21.69 -11.78
C ILE A 5 15.59 -22.66 -12.31
N HIS A 6 14.37 -22.53 -11.78
CA HIS A 6 13.18 -23.25 -12.23
C HIS A 6 12.17 -22.24 -12.73
N ARG A 7 11.71 -22.39 -13.96
CA ARG A 7 10.77 -21.47 -14.60
C ARG A 7 9.51 -22.20 -15.04
N ALA A 8 8.38 -21.58 -14.90
CA ALA A 8 7.12 -22.07 -15.48
C ALA A 8 6.18 -20.94 -15.85
N GLU A 9 5.32 -21.19 -16.83
CA GLU A 9 4.25 -20.29 -17.23
C GLU A 9 3.23 -20.07 -16.11
N ARG A 10 2.97 -21.13 -15.33
CA ARG A 10 1.99 -21.15 -14.26
C ARG A 10 2.65 -21.39 -12.91
N THR A 11 2.24 -20.63 -11.93
CA THR A 11 2.79 -20.70 -10.57
C THR A 11 2.45 -22.01 -9.84
N ASP A 12 1.35 -22.69 -10.19
CA ASP A 12 1.04 -24.02 -9.64
C ASP A 12 2.03 -25.10 -10.10
N VAL A 13 2.55 -25.01 -11.32
CA VAL A 13 3.60 -25.89 -11.81
C VAL A 13 4.91 -25.68 -11.04
N LEU A 14 5.25 -24.42 -10.73
CA LEU A 14 6.39 -24.10 -9.87
C LEU A 14 6.18 -24.66 -8.45
N ALA A 15 4.98 -24.55 -7.90
CA ALA A 15 4.67 -25.09 -6.58
C ALA A 15 4.75 -26.61 -6.52
N ASP A 16 4.33 -27.31 -7.58
CA ASP A 16 4.45 -28.75 -7.69
C ASP A 16 5.92 -29.17 -7.79
N GLY A 17 6.74 -28.45 -8.58
CA GLY A 17 8.20 -28.65 -8.64
C GLY A 17 8.88 -28.44 -7.30
N LEU A 18 8.53 -27.33 -6.60
CA LEU A 18 9.01 -27.08 -5.23
C LEU A 18 8.58 -28.19 -4.28
N GLY A 19 7.32 -28.66 -4.37
CA GLY A 19 6.81 -29.77 -3.57
C GLY A 19 7.60 -31.07 -3.81
N ALA A 20 7.98 -31.36 -5.05
CA ALA A 20 8.82 -32.51 -5.39
C ALA A 20 10.24 -32.38 -4.80
N LEU A 21 10.83 -31.18 -4.80
CA LEU A 21 12.12 -30.92 -4.16
C LEU A 21 12.02 -31.11 -2.64
N LEU A 22 10.99 -30.54 -2.00
CA LEU A 22 10.78 -30.61 -0.55
C LEU A 22 10.36 -32.00 -0.06
N ALA A 23 9.87 -32.88 -0.94
CA ALA A 23 9.56 -34.26 -0.61
C ALA A 23 10.83 -35.07 -0.26
N THR A 24 12.00 -34.61 -0.65
CA THR A 24 13.28 -35.14 -0.21
C THR A 24 13.68 -34.45 1.10
N PRO A 25 13.58 -35.11 2.27
CA PRO A 25 13.86 -34.46 3.55
C PRO A 25 15.35 -34.11 3.68
N PRO A 26 15.68 -33.03 4.42
CA PRO A 26 17.07 -32.73 4.74
C PRO A 26 17.72 -33.86 5.58
N ALA A 27 19.04 -33.91 5.58
CA ALA A 27 19.79 -34.95 6.31
C ALA A 27 19.55 -34.89 7.82
N ASP A 28 19.36 -33.71 8.41
CA ASP A 28 18.92 -33.49 9.78
C ASP A 28 17.39 -33.45 9.81
N PRO A 29 16.71 -34.40 10.49
CA PRO A 29 15.25 -34.43 10.56
C PRO A 29 14.62 -33.25 11.32
N PHE A 30 15.41 -32.46 12.04
CA PHE A 30 14.96 -31.23 12.72
C PHE A 30 15.24 -29.96 11.91
N ALA A 31 16.00 -30.06 10.83
CA ALA A 31 16.25 -28.94 9.93
C ALA A 31 14.94 -28.54 9.20
N GLN A 32 14.75 -27.26 9.03
CA GLN A 32 13.63 -26.71 8.25
C GLN A 32 14.12 -26.26 6.88
N ASP A 33 13.32 -26.48 5.86
CA ASP A 33 13.51 -25.84 4.57
C ASP A 33 13.08 -24.38 4.65
N LEU A 34 13.84 -23.48 4.06
CA LEU A 34 13.56 -22.06 4.00
C LEU A 34 12.98 -21.67 2.65
N VAL A 35 11.77 -21.15 2.65
CA VAL A 35 11.09 -20.64 1.43
C VAL A 35 10.82 -19.15 1.57
N VAL A 36 11.38 -18.37 0.68
CA VAL A 36 11.20 -16.90 0.63
C VAL A 36 10.14 -16.57 -0.40
N VAL A 37 9.10 -15.84 0.03
CA VAL A 37 7.95 -15.48 -0.79
C VAL A 37 7.73 -13.97 -0.80
N PRO A 38 7.26 -13.37 -1.92
CA PRO A 38 7.14 -11.92 -2.05
C PRO A 38 6.01 -11.33 -1.20
N ALA A 39 4.99 -12.13 -0.87
CA ALA A 39 3.81 -11.64 -0.16
C ALA A 39 3.11 -12.73 0.64
N ARG A 40 2.40 -12.34 1.70
CA ARG A 40 1.65 -13.27 2.59
C ARG A 40 0.52 -14.03 1.88
N GLY A 41 -0.08 -13.44 0.84
CA GLY A 41 -1.08 -14.14 0.04
C GLY A 41 -0.48 -15.35 -0.69
N VAL A 42 0.69 -15.17 -1.29
CA VAL A 42 1.47 -16.23 -1.94
C VAL A 42 1.89 -17.29 -0.92
N GLU A 43 2.38 -16.87 0.27
CA GLU A 43 2.72 -17.78 1.39
C GLU A 43 1.54 -18.69 1.75
N ARG A 44 0.37 -18.09 1.97
CA ARG A 44 -0.84 -18.83 2.37
C ARG A 44 -1.28 -19.82 1.31
N TRP A 45 -1.27 -19.40 0.04
CA TRP A 45 -1.61 -20.26 -1.08
C TRP A 45 -0.60 -21.41 -1.24
N LEU A 46 0.70 -21.08 -1.20
CA LEU A 46 1.77 -22.06 -1.38
C LEU A 46 1.76 -23.09 -0.26
N SER A 47 1.60 -22.67 1.00
CA SER A 47 1.47 -23.58 2.15
C SER A 47 0.31 -24.55 1.99
N GLN A 48 -0.86 -24.07 1.52
CA GLN A 48 -2.00 -24.93 1.21
C GLN A 48 -1.71 -25.89 0.03
N ARG A 49 -1.09 -25.40 -1.05
CA ARG A 49 -0.74 -26.24 -2.19
C ARG A 49 0.25 -27.34 -1.81
N LEU A 50 1.29 -26.98 -1.06
CA LEU A 50 2.27 -27.93 -0.56
C LEU A 50 1.68 -28.97 0.38
N SER A 51 0.67 -28.64 1.18
CA SER A 51 0.00 -29.60 2.05
C SER A 51 -0.70 -30.74 1.28
N HIS A 52 -1.02 -30.52 0.00
CA HIS A 52 -1.56 -31.60 -0.85
C HIS A 52 -0.47 -32.50 -1.43
N ILE A 53 0.80 -32.16 -1.26
CA ILE A 53 1.96 -32.91 -1.79
C ILE A 53 2.76 -33.54 -0.65
N LEU A 54 3.05 -32.75 0.39
CA LEU A 54 3.91 -33.12 1.50
C LEU A 54 3.15 -33.88 2.60
N GLY A 55 3.81 -34.82 3.27
CA GLY A 55 3.29 -35.53 4.42
C GLY A 55 2.06 -36.39 4.13
N ARG A 56 1.85 -36.77 2.86
CA ARG A 56 0.75 -37.68 2.47
C ARG A 56 1.01 -39.06 3.07
N GLY A 57 0.06 -39.51 3.92
CA GLY A 57 -0.08 -40.92 4.29
C GLY A 57 -0.88 -41.70 3.25
N THR A 58 -1.73 -42.61 3.67
CA THR A 58 -2.67 -43.36 2.80
C THR A 58 -3.88 -42.53 2.37
N GLY A 59 -4.04 -41.30 2.92
CA GLY A 59 -5.12 -40.36 2.59
C GLY A 59 -4.72 -39.30 1.55
N SER A 60 -5.68 -38.42 1.20
CA SER A 60 -5.50 -37.33 0.25
C SER A 60 -4.93 -36.05 0.87
N ASP A 61 -5.02 -35.94 2.19
CA ASP A 61 -4.64 -34.73 2.96
C ASP A 61 -3.30 -34.92 3.64
N GLY A 62 -2.36 -34.03 3.36
CA GLY A 62 -1.06 -33.95 3.99
C GLY A 62 -0.91 -32.66 4.81
N ILE A 63 0.27 -32.47 5.37
CA ILE A 63 0.63 -31.30 6.18
C ILE A 63 1.90 -30.67 5.63
N CYS A 64 1.87 -29.37 5.37
CA CYS A 64 3.08 -28.61 5.10
C CYS A 64 3.77 -28.28 6.42
N ALA A 65 4.64 -29.19 6.88
CA ALA A 65 5.44 -29.03 8.09
C ALA A 65 6.94 -29.04 7.74
N GLY A 66 7.76 -28.49 8.63
CA GLY A 66 9.22 -28.39 8.38
C GLY A 66 9.62 -27.34 7.35
N VAL A 67 8.69 -26.47 6.92
CA VAL A 67 8.93 -25.37 5.99
C VAL A 67 8.77 -24.04 6.71
N SER A 68 9.80 -23.22 6.70
CA SER A 68 9.80 -21.85 7.24
C SER A 68 9.60 -20.87 6.10
N PHE A 69 8.54 -20.04 6.18
CA PHE A 69 8.30 -19.00 5.19
C PHE A 69 8.82 -17.66 5.68
N ARG A 70 9.50 -16.91 4.79
CA ARG A 70 10.02 -15.57 5.07
C ARG A 70 9.78 -14.61 3.91
N SER A 71 9.80 -13.31 4.23
CA SER A 71 9.86 -12.27 3.20
C SER A 71 11.31 -12.01 2.78
N PRO A 72 11.56 -11.46 1.56
CA PRO A 72 12.91 -11.07 1.13
C PRO A 72 13.58 -10.11 2.13
N ALA A 73 12.84 -9.10 2.60
CA ALA A 73 13.37 -8.15 3.58
C ALA A 73 13.81 -8.83 4.89
N SER A 74 13.05 -9.82 5.37
CA SER A 74 13.40 -10.59 6.58
C SER A 74 14.65 -11.45 6.38
N LEU A 75 14.81 -12.09 5.22
CA LEU A 75 15.99 -12.86 4.88
C LEU A 75 17.23 -11.95 4.82
N ILE A 76 17.13 -10.80 4.13
CA ILE A 76 18.24 -9.86 3.99
C ILE A 76 18.65 -9.29 5.35
N ALA A 77 17.68 -8.94 6.19
CA ALA A 77 17.92 -8.43 7.53
C ALA A 77 18.66 -9.46 8.42
N GLU A 78 18.32 -10.75 8.30
CA GLU A 78 19.01 -11.84 8.98
C GLU A 78 20.44 -12.01 8.47
N ILE A 79 20.62 -12.04 7.15
CA ILE A 79 21.95 -12.16 6.51
C ILE A 79 22.84 -10.97 6.87
N ALA A 80 22.31 -9.77 6.87
CA ALA A 80 23.03 -8.54 7.21
C ALA A 80 23.21 -8.33 8.73
N GLY A 81 22.59 -9.15 9.57
CA GLY A 81 22.63 -9.01 11.03
C GLY A 81 21.96 -7.73 11.54
N THR A 82 21.06 -7.12 10.77
CA THR A 82 20.42 -5.83 11.12
C THR A 82 19.11 -6.00 11.89
N GLY A 83 18.52 -7.20 11.90
CA GLY A 83 17.20 -7.42 12.49
C GLY A 83 16.10 -6.59 11.82
N GLN A 84 15.08 -6.20 12.59
CA GLN A 84 14.00 -5.31 12.11
C GLN A 84 14.35 -3.82 12.24
N ASP A 85 15.43 -3.48 12.93
CA ASP A 85 15.82 -2.13 13.33
C ASP A 85 17.03 -1.63 12.54
N ASP A 86 16.97 -1.72 11.20
CA ASP A 86 18.02 -1.15 10.36
C ASP A 86 18.09 0.38 10.53
N PRO A 87 19.22 0.92 11.08
CA PRO A 87 19.38 2.37 11.26
C PRO A 87 19.36 3.15 9.94
N TRP A 88 19.62 2.48 8.81
CA TRP A 88 19.54 3.06 7.47
C TRP A 88 18.17 2.85 6.79
N SER A 89 17.18 2.32 7.53
CA SER A 89 15.79 2.34 7.04
C SER A 89 15.32 3.79 6.90
N PRO A 90 14.44 4.12 5.92
CA PRO A 90 13.95 5.48 5.76
C PRO A 90 13.30 6.05 7.03
N GLU A 91 12.65 5.21 7.83
CA GLU A 91 12.00 5.57 9.08
C GLU A 91 13.00 5.98 10.17
N ALA A 92 14.07 5.22 10.34
CA ALA A 92 15.12 5.51 11.32
C ALA A 92 16.01 6.68 10.86
N MET A 93 16.41 6.68 9.58
CA MET A 93 17.27 7.69 8.98
C MET A 93 16.65 9.09 8.97
N THR A 94 15.32 9.20 8.95
CA THR A 94 14.63 10.49 8.97
C THR A 94 15.04 11.35 10.17
N TRP A 95 15.26 10.77 11.33
CA TRP A 95 15.57 11.51 12.55
C TRP A 95 16.96 12.17 12.55
N PRO A 96 18.05 11.44 12.29
CA PRO A 96 19.36 12.09 12.14
C PRO A 96 19.42 13.04 10.94
N LEU A 97 18.73 12.71 9.84
CA LEU A 97 18.68 13.57 8.66
C LEU A 97 17.97 14.90 8.95
N LEU A 98 16.91 14.89 9.77
CA LEU A 98 16.23 16.11 10.22
C LEU A 98 17.17 17.04 10.99
N GLU A 99 17.99 16.48 11.88
CA GLU A 99 18.99 17.19 12.64
C GLU A 99 20.08 17.78 11.72
N VAL A 100 20.56 17.00 10.75
CA VAL A 100 21.56 17.44 9.77
C VAL A 100 21.02 18.58 8.90
N ILE A 101 19.79 18.47 8.42
CA ILE A 101 19.15 19.52 7.61
C ILE A 101 19.05 20.81 8.42
N ASP A 102 18.50 20.74 9.65
CA ASP A 102 18.35 21.92 10.51
C ASP A 102 19.70 22.63 10.79
N ALA A 103 20.75 21.85 11.01
CA ALA A 103 22.09 22.37 11.25
C ALA A 103 22.78 22.94 9.99
N SER A 104 22.25 22.63 8.80
CA SER A 104 22.90 22.99 7.52
C SER A 104 22.17 24.07 6.74
N LEU A 105 21.06 24.63 7.22
CA LEU A 105 20.24 25.57 6.46
C LEU A 105 20.99 26.86 6.07
N ASP A 106 22.00 27.27 6.84
CA ASP A 106 22.83 28.45 6.56
C ASP A 106 24.03 28.15 5.64
N GLU A 107 24.28 26.85 5.33
CA GLU A 107 25.39 26.45 4.48
C GLU A 107 25.13 26.77 2.99
N PRO A 108 26.12 27.30 2.24
CA PRO A 108 25.91 27.64 0.83
C PRO A 108 25.47 26.50 -0.06
N TRP A 109 25.94 25.28 0.20
CA TRP A 109 25.55 24.09 -0.54
C TRP A 109 24.09 23.64 -0.26
N CYS A 110 23.52 24.02 0.88
CA CYS A 110 22.16 23.67 1.30
C CYS A 110 21.11 24.70 0.82
N ARG A 111 21.53 25.75 0.12
CA ARG A 111 20.66 26.89 -0.27
C ARG A 111 19.34 26.48 -0.92
N THR A 112 19.37 25.57 -1.86
CA THR A 112 18.17 25.09 -2.56
C THR A 112 17.15 24.48 -1.60
N LEU A 113 17.63 23.65 -0.66
CA LEU A 113 16.79 23.04 0.35
C LEU A 113 16.29 24.07 1.39
N ALA A 114 17.15 24.98 1.82
CA ALA A 114 16.82 26.05 2.75
C ALA A 114 15.75 27.00 2.18
N ASP A 115 15.87 27.40 0.91
CA ASP A 115 14.86 28.18 0.19
C ASP A 115 13.53 27.43 0.10
N HIS A 116 13.56 26.12 -0.21
CA HIS A 116 12.36 25.29 -0.27
C HIS A 116 11.64 25.18 1.09
N LEU A 117 12.39 25.13 2.18
CA LEU A 117 11.87 25.05 3.56
C LEU A 117 11.51 26.43 4.14
N GLY A 118 11.70 27.53 3.38
CA GLY A 118 11.38 28.89 3.79
C GLY A 118 12.34 29.48 4.83
N HIS A 119 13.58 28.99 4.92
CA HIS A 119 14.56 29.47 5.89
C HIS A 119 14.84 30.97 5.72
N PHE A 120 14.87 31.47 4.48
CA PHE A 120 15.10 32.86 4.13
C PHE A 120 13.80 33.65 3.84
N ALA A 121 12.63 33.03 3.98
CA ALA A 121 11.34 33.69 3.82
C ALA A 121 10.89 34.35 5.13
N ASP A 122 9.95 35.28 5.04
CA ASP A 122 9.35 35.97 6.18
C ASP A 122 7.83 35.72 6.27
N GLY A 123 7.27 35.96 7.45
CA GLY A 123 5.82 35.93 7.69
C GLY A 123 5.15 34.62 7.36
N GLU A 124 3.97 34.69 6.73
CA GLU A 124 3.14 33.52 6.39
C GLU A 124 3.83 32.54 5.44
N GLU A 125 4.62 33.03 4.49
CA GLU A 125 5.37 32.18 3.54
C GLU A 125 6.37 31.29 4.28
N ARG A 126 7.08 31.84 5.26
CA ARG A 126 7.99 31.06 6.11
C ARG A 126 7.26 29.93 6.83
N GLU A 127 6.11 30.23 7.44
CA GLU A 127 5.33 29.22 8.16
C GLU A 127 4.80 28.11 7.24
N LEU A 128 4.27 28.46 6.08
CA LEU A 128 3.77 27.53 5.07
C LEU A 128 4.88 26.59 4.56
N ARG A 129 6.06 27.14 4.25
CA ARG A 129 7.19 26.34 3.74
C ARG A 129 7.81 25.48 4.84
N ALA A 130 7.99 26.03 6.03
CA ALA A 130 8.52 25.32 7.18
C ALA A 130 7.63 24.14 7.62
N ALA A 131 6.33 24.18 7.31
CA ALA A 131 5.41 23.04 7.51
C ALA A 131 5.76 21.78 6.69
N ARG A 132 6.62 21.90 5.69
CA ARG A 132 7.07 20.79 4.83
C ARG A 132 8.27 20.03 5.41
N ARG A 133 8.88 20.53 6.48
CA ARG A 133 10.18 20.08 7.01
C ARG A 133 10.26 18.57 7.20
N TYR A 134 9.35 17.96 7.95
CA TYR A 134 9.35 16.51 8.16
C TYR A 134 9.07 15.72 6.86
N ALA A 135 8.11 16.15 6.06
CA ALA A 135 7.74 15.47 4.82
C ALA A 135 8.89 15.45 3.81
N VAL A 136 9.60 16.57 3.66
CA VAL A 136 10.80 16.70 2.79
C VAL A 136 11.92 15.81 3.32
N THR A 137 12.22 15.86 4.62
CA THR A 137 13.26 15.03 5.23
C THR A 137 12.96 13.54 5.03
N ARG A 138 11.72 13.12 5.26
CA ARG A 138 11.29 11.72 5.08
C ARG A 138 11.38 11.27 3.62
N ARG A 139 11.07 12.17 2.67
CA ARG A 139 11.24 11.93 1.24
C ARG A 139 12.70 11.73 0.88
N ILE A 140 13.60 12.63 1.34
CA ILE A 140 15.05 12.52 1.09
C ILE A 140 15.60 11.21 1.71
N ALA A 141 15.18 10.86 2.91
CA ALA A 141 15.53 9.57 3.52
C ALA A 141 15.11 8.38 2.64
N GLY A 142 13.92 8.45 2.02
CA GLY A 142 13.46 7.47 1.05
C GLY A 142 14.33 7.40 -0.21
N LEU A 143 14.77 8.55 -0.75
CA LEU A 143 15.67 8.61 -1.89
C LEU A 143 17.02 7.98 -1.56
N PHE A 144 17.64 8.35 -0.45
CA PHE A 144 18.95 7.80 -0.03
C PHE A 144 18.89 6.30 0.20
N ALA A 145 17.83 5.79 0.83
CA ALA A 145 17.63 4.36 0.99
C ALA A 145 17.42 3.65 -0.37
N SER A 146 16.72 4.29 -1.31
CA SER A 146 16.55 3.81 -2.68
C SER A 146 17.89 3.73 -3.42
N TYR A 147 18.70 4.79 -3.35
CA TYR A 147 20.03 4.82 -3.97
C TYR A 147 20.93 3.71 -3.42
N ALA A 148 20.98 3.58 -2.09
CA ALA A 148 21.79 2.56 -1.44
C ALA A 148 21.38 1.12 -1.84
N ARG A 149 20.09 0.88 -2.11
CA ARG A 149 19.57 -0.44 -2.47
C ARG A 149 19.69 -0.73 -3.97
N GLN A 150 19.45 0.28 -4.82
CA GLN A 150 19.32 0.06 -6.26
C GLN A 150 20.60 0.38 -7.02
N ARG A 151 21.35 1.40 -6.59
CA ARG A 151 22.61 1.84 -7.20
C ARG A 151 23.62 2.20 -6.10
N PRO A 152 24.15 1.22 -5.35
CA PRO A 152 25.05 1.46 -4.20
C PRO A 152 26.34 2.19 -4.58
N GLY A 153 26.76 2.15 -5.84
CA GLY A 153 27.86 2.93 -6.36
C GLY A 153 27.65 4.44 -6.20
N LEU A 154 26.44 4.94 -6.42
CA LEU A 154 26.13 6.37 -6.36
C LEU A 154 26.45 7.01 -4.98
N PRO A 155 25.91 6.54 -3.85
CA PRO A 155 26.29 7.05 -2.53
C PRO A 155 27.73 6.72 -2.14
N ALA A 156 28.37 5.70 -2.71
CA ALA A 156 29.78 5.39 -2.50
C ALA A 156 30.67 6.44 -3.18
N ASP A 157 30.39 6.79 -4.44
CA ASP A 157 31.11 7.81 -5.22
C ASP A 157 31.01 9.18 -4.52
N TRP A 158 29.84 9.49 -3.99
CA TRP A 158 29.66 10.73 -3.20
C TRP A 158 30.55 10.79 -1.97
N LEU A 159 30.76 9.69 -1.25
CA LEU A 159 31.68 9.64 -0.12
C LEU A 159 33.14 9.75 -0.56
N ALA A 160 33.48 9.20 -1.72
CA ALA A 160 34.82 9.32 -2.30
C ALA A 160 35.10 10.73 -2.88
N GLY A 161 34.08 11.56 -2.99
CA GLY A 161 34.22 12.92 -3.53
C GLY A 161 33.91 13.03 -5.02
N ASP A 162 33.52 11.93 -5.66
CA ASP A 162 33.11 11.94 -7.07
C ASP A 162 31.62 12.32 -7.19
N THR A 163 31.38 13.41 -7.92
CA THR A 163 30.05 13.96 -8.20
C THR A 163 29.88 14.30 -9.68
N ALA A 164 30.74 13.74 -10.55
CA ALA A 164 30.86 14.16 -11.94
C ALA A 164 29.60 13.93 -12.79
N GLU A 165 28.76 12.99 -12.39
CA GLU A 165 27.51 12.67 -13.10
C GLU A 165 26.29 13.46 -12.63
N LEU A 166 26.42 14.25 -11.55
CA LEU A 166 25.29 14.99 -11.00
C LEU A 166 25.12 16.38 -11.65
N THR A 167 23.88 16.69 -11.96
CA THR A 167 23.48 18.03 -12.39
C THR A 167 23.60 19.03 -11.23
N ALA A 168 23.84 20.31 -11.53
CA ALA A 168 24.09 21.33 -10.52
C ALA A 168 22.96 21.50 -9.50
N ASP A 169 21.73 21.24 -9.89
CA ASP A 169 20.53 21.30 -9.02
C ASP A 169 20.47 20.19 -7.97
N LEU A 170 21.20 19.08 -8.18
CA LEU A 170 21.31 17.97 -7.23
C LEU A 170 22.61 17.98 -6.40
N ALA A 171 23.50 18.95 -6.63
CA ALA A 171 24.81 19.03 -5.97
C ALA A 171 24.77 19.11 -4.43
N TRP A 172 23.62 19.43 -3.85
CA TRP A 172 23.40 19.44 -2.41
C TRP A 172 23.30 18.04 -1.79
N GLN A 173 22.86 17.04 -2.56
CA GLN A 173 22.62 15.68 -2.05
C GLN A 173 23.90 14.99 -1.58
N PRO A 174 25.04 15.00 -2.32
CA PRO A 174 26.30 14.43 -1.85
C PRO A 174 26.81 15.05 -0.53
N GLN A 175 26.65 16.35 -0.36
CA GLN A 175 27.05 17.02 0.87
C GLN A 175 26.18 16.59 2.05
N LEU A 176 24.86 16.56 1.83
CA LEU A 176 23.91 16.09 2.84
C LEU A 176 24.15 14.64 3.22
N TRP A 177 24.44 13.77 2.24
CA TRP A 177 24.77 12.37 2.48
C TRP A 177 26.04 12.20 3.33
N ARG A 178 27.10 12.92 3.03
CA ARG A 178 28.35 12.88 3.83
C ARG A 178 28.10 13.30 5.27
N ARG A 179 27.38 14.42 5.48
CA ARG A 179 27.02 14.88 6.83
C ARG A 179 26.17 13.87 7.58
N LEU A 180 25.23 13.24 6.89
CA LEU A 180 24.41 12.19 7.49
C LEU A 180 25.28 11.01 7.93
N VAL A 181 26.20 10.52 7.10
CA VAL A 181 27.12 9.42 7.45
C VAL A 181 28.01 9.78 8.65
N GLU A 182 28.51 11.03 8.70
CA GLU A 182 29.28 11.53 9.87
C GLU A 182 28.46 11.48 11.16
N VAL A 183 27.19 11.95 11.12
CA VAL A 183 26.29 11.97 12.30
C VAL A 183 25.84 10.57 12.72
N MET A 184 25.59 9.69 11.75
CA MET A 184 25.20 8.31 12.01
C MET A 184 26.34 7.53 12.69
N ALA A 185 27.60 7.78 12.32
CA ALA A 185 28.79 7.10 12.81
C ALA A 185 28.72 5.55 12.72
N ILE A 186 27.98 5.05 11.75
CA ILE A 186 27.77 3.63 11.45
C ILE A 186 28.09 3.40 9.99
N ASP A 187 28.69 2.26 9.65
CA ASP A 187 28.97 1.89 8.26
C ASP A 187 27.74 2.11 7.36
N PRO A 188 27.86 2.89 6.28
CA PRO A 188 26.75 3.09 5.36
C PRO A 188 26.39 1.81 4.60
N PRO A 189 25.18 1.72 4.02
CA PRO A 189 24.63 0.47 3.48
C PRO A 189 25.54 -0.23 2.46
N HIS A 190 26.21 0.50 1.57
CA HIS A 190 27.11 -0.08 0.55
C HIS A 190 28.37 -0.72 1.18
N ILE A 191 28.92 -0.15 2.26
CA ILE A 191 30.06 -0.73 2.98
C ILE A 191 29.59 -2.00 3.74
N ARG A 192 28.46 -1.93 4.42
CA ARG A 192 27.87 -3.10 5.09
C ARG A 192 27.58 -4.22 4.09
N HIS A 193 27.00 -3.89 2.95
CA HIS A 193 26.72 -4.84 1.88
C HIS A 193 28.00 -5.54 1.40
N ALA A 194 29.04 -4.79 1.05
CA ALA A 194 30.32 -5.33 0.61
C ALA A 194 30.98 -6.25 1.65
N LYS A 195 30.94 -5.85 2.94
CA LYS A 195 31.44 -6.67 4.05
C LYS A 195 30.62 -7.97 4.19
N THR A 196 29.30 -7.89 4.08
CA THR A 196 28.40 -9.04 4.17
C THR A 196 28.65 -10.02 3.03
N VAL A 197 28.75 -9.55 1.78
CA VAL A 197 29.06 -10.37 0.61
C VAL A 197 30.40 -11.08 0.76
N ALA A 198 31.45 -10.38 1.22
CA ALA A 198 32.75 -10.97 1.45
C ALA A 198 32.69 -12.06 2.53
N LEU A 199 32.02 -11.79 3.66
CA LEU A 199 31.85 -12.76 4.74
C LEU A 199 31.08 -14.01 4.29
N LEU A 200 30.01 -13.84 3.51
CA LEU A 200 29.20 -14.93 2.98
C LEU A 200 30.02 -15.83 2.03
N ARG A 201 30.86 -15.24 1.19
CA ARG A 201 31.75 -16.01 0.29
C ARG A 201 32.83 -16.77 1.02
N GLU A 202 33.29 -16.26 2.16
CA GLU A 202 34.35 -16.90 2.97
C GLU A 202 33.80 -17.96 3.94
N LEU A 203 32.77 -17.62 4.70
CA LEU A 203 32.29 -18.43 5.84
C LEU A 203 30.91 -19.05 5.64
N GLY A 204 30.17 -18.63 4.60
CA GLY A 204 28.77 -18.96 4.46
C GLY A 204 27.86 -18.20 5.43
N ALA A 205 26.60 -18.58 5.49
CA ALA A 205 25.60 -18.03 6.40
C ALA A 205 25.08 -19.09 7.37
N GLY A 206 24.58 -18.67 8.55
CA GLY A 206 23.86 -19.54 9.48
C GLY A 206 22.45 -19.93 9.00
N LEU A 207 22.31 -20.16 7.69
CA LEU A 207 21.05 -20.48 7.03
C LEU A 207 20.94 -22.01 6.79
N PRO A 208 19.72 -22.53 6.56
CA PRO A 208 19.52 -23.91 6.15
C PRO A 208 20.36 -24.27 4.90
N ALA A 209 20.73 -25.54 4.75
CA ALA A 209 21.53 -26.01 3.62
C ALA A 209 20.83 -25.76 2.26
N ARG A 210 19.47 -25.79 2.26
CA ARG A 210 18.64 -25.59 1.08
C ARG A 210 17.71 -24.40 1.30
N LEU A 211 17.71 -23.49 0.31
CA LEU A 211 16.88 -22.29 0.28
C LEU A 211 16.12 -22.21 -1.03
N SER A 212 14.90 -21.74 -0.98
CA SER A 212 14.06 -21.50 -2.17
C SER A 212 13.50 -20.07 -2.17
N LEU A 213 13.69 -19.33 -3.26
CA LEU A 213 12.99 -18.07 -3.51
C LEU A 213 11.87 -18.34 -4.51
N PHE A 214 10.62 -18.13 -4.09
CA PHE A 214 9.45 -18.52 -4.88
C PHE A 214 8.62 -17.32 -5.31
N GLY A 215 8.29 -17.24 -6.61
CA GLY A 215 7.31 -16.28 -7.12
C GLY A 215 7.83 -14.86 -7.32
N HIS A 216 9.14 -14.66 -7.37
CA HIS A 216 9.75 -13.34 -7.58
C HIS A 216 9.85 -13.01 -9.07
N THR A 217 9.43 -11.80 -9.46
CA THR A 217 9.52 -11.31 -10.85
C THR A 217 10.49 -10.15 -10.98
N ARG A 218 11.06 -9.70 -9.86
CA ARG A 218 12.09 -8.66 -9.79
C ARG A 218 12.95 -8.87 -8.54
N LEU A 219 14.25 -8.74 -8.69
CA LEU A 219 15.25 -8.73 -7.63
C LEU A 219 16.23 -7.58 -7.90
N PRO A 220 16.47 -6.67 -6.95
CA PRO A 220 17.52 -5.65 -7.06
C PRO A 220 18.91 -6.28 -7.25
N ALA A 221 19.81 -5.59 -7.92
CA ALA A 221 21.17 -6.09 -8.18
C ALA A 221 21.92 -6.44 -6.87
N THR A 222 21.73 -5.66 -5.81
CA THR A 222 22.33 -5.96 -4.50
C THR A 222 21.79 -7.24 -3.88
N GLU A 223 20.51 -7.56 -4.08
CA GLU A 223 19.93 -8.81 -3.60
C GLU A 223 20.44 -10.00 -4.42
N VAL A 224 20.56 -9.84 -5.73
CA VAL A 224 21.14 -10.87 -6.61
C VAL A 224 22.59 -11.17 -6.20
N GLU A 225 23.40 -10.16 -5.90
CA GLU A 225 24.79 -10.34 -5.44
C GLU A 225 24.87 -11.06 -4.09
N LEU A 226 23.99 -10.74 -3.14
CA LEU A 226 23.90 -11.45 -1.87
C LEU A 226 23.51 -12.92 -2.06
N LEU A 227 22.51 -13.20 -2.93
CA LEU A 227 22.06 -14.55 -3.22
C LEU A 227 23.13 -15.37 -3.92
N ASP A 228 23.90 -14.77 -4.84
CA ASP A 228 25.05 -15.40 -5.46
C ASP A 228 26.13 -15.78 -4.44
N ALA A 229 26.41 -14.88 -3.47
CA ALA A 229 27.34 -15.16 -2.40
C ALA A 229 26.84 -16.28 -1.45
N VAL A 230 25.54 -16.33 -1.15
CA VAL A 230 24.91 -17.41 -0.36
C VAL A 230 25.02 -18.74 -1.10
N ALA A 231 24.83 -18.78 -2.44
CA ALA A 231 24.90 -19.97 -3.24
C ALA A 231 26.28 -20.64 -3.25
N ALA A 232 27.34 -19.92 -2.86
CA ALA A 232 28.69 -20.51 -2.68
C ALA A 232 28.74 -21.63 -1.63
N HIS A 233 27.89 -21.53 -0.58
CA HIS A 233 27.88 -22.47 0.54
C HIS A 233 26.54 -23.18 0.76
N HIS A 234 25.48 -22.75 0.07
CA HIS A 234 24.12 -23.28 0.18
C HIS A 234 23.58 -23.71 -1.18
N GLU A 235 22.59 -24.58 -1.18
CA GLU A 235 21.83 -24.96 -2.36
C GLU A 235 20.66 -23.99 -2.50
N LEU A 236 20.71 -23.12 -3.52
CA LEU A 236 19.76 -22.04 -3.72
C LEU A 236 18.91 -22.29 -4.97
N HIS A 237 17.60 -22.32 -4.82
CA HIS A 237 16.63 -22.51 -5.89
C HIS A 237 15.80 -21.24 -6.12
N LEU A 238 15.81 -20.72 -7.34
CA LEU A 238 14.92 -19.61 -7.76
C LEU A 238 13.75 -20.19 -8.56
N TRP A 239 12.54 -20.05 -8.06
CA TRP A 239 11.30 -20.49 -8.68
C TRP A 239 10.62 -19.28 -9.32
N LEU A 240 10.88 -19.04 -10.59
CA LEU A 240 10.52 -17.82 -11.29
C LEU A 240 9.29 -18.02 -12.18
N PRO A 241 8.16 -17.34 -11.93
CA PRO A 241 7.05 -17.30 -12.87
C PRO A 241 7.52 -16.58 -14.13
N HIS A 242 7.50 -17.28 -15.28
CA HIS A 242 7.88 -16.72 -16.56
C HIS A 242 6.96 -17.24 -17.66
N PRO A 243 6.20 -16.37 -18.33
CA PRO A 243 5.10 -16.76 -19.20
C PRO A 243 5.54 -17.39 -20.54
N SER A 244 6.83 -17.33 -20.92
CA SER A 244 7.29 -17.83 -22.22
C SER A 244 8.74 -18.33 -22.20
N ALA A 245 8.94 -19.63 -22.44
CA ALA A 245 10.26 -20.19 -22.59
C ALA A 245 10.98 -19.65 -23.85
N GLN A 246 10.23 -19.36 -24.93
CA GLN A 246 10.76 -18.78 -26.16
C GLN A 246 11.27 -17.35 -25.95
N ALA A 247 10.51 -16.52 -25.21
CA ALA A 247 10.96 -15.18 -24.86
C ALA A 247 12.24 -15.22 -23.99
N TRP A 248 12.30 -16.16 -23.04
CA TRP A 248 13.51 -16.37 -22.23
C TRP A 248 14.72 -16.73 -23.08
N ALA A 249 14.56 -17.68 -24.01
CA ALA A 249 15.63 -18.09 -24.90
C ALA A 249 16.11 -16.96 -25.82
N ALA A 250 15.18 -16.10 -26.28
CA ALA A 250 15.51 -14.94 -27.13
C ALA A 250 16.39 -13.89 -26.45
N LEU A 251 16.43 -13.90 -25.12
CA LEU A 251 17.17 -12.93 -24.27
C LEU A 251 18.40 -13.56 -23.59
N ALA A 252 18.71 -14.84 -23.89
CA ALA A 252 19.70 -15.62 -23.14
C ALA A 252 21.14 -15.05 -23.20
N ASP A 253 21.48 -14.29 -24.24
CA ASP A 253 22.77 -13.63 -24.41
C ASP A 253 22.86 -12.26 -23.72
N LEU A 254 21.73 -11.69 -23.28
CA LEU A 254 21.72 -10.38 -22.64
C LEU A 254 22.09 -10.50 -21.15
N ARG A 255 23.13 -9.79 -20.75
CA ARG A 255 23.63 -9.78 -19.37
C ARG A 255 24.04 -8.37 -18.95
N GLY A 256 24.02 -8.14 -17.65
CA GLY A 256 24.51 -6.93 -17.02
C GLY A 256 23.54 -5.75 -17.07
N VAL A 257 23.87 -4.72 -16.30
CA VAL A 257 23.07 -3.49 -16.15
C VAL A 257 23.46 -2.51 -17.25
N VAL A 258 22.46 -1.90 -17.90
CA VAL A 258 22.64 -0.85 -18.91
C VAL A 258 21.65 0.29 -18.65
N ALA A 259 21.90 1.46 -19.21
CA ALA A 259 20.91 2.53 -19.18
C ALA A 259 19.63 2.10 -19.92
N ARG A 260 18.45 2.37 -19.35
CA ARG A 260 17.18 1.92 -19.96
C ARG A 260 16.95 2.49 -21.35
N ARG A 261 17.47 3.69 -21.64
CA ARG A 261 17.41 4.29 -22.98
C ARG A 261 18.14 3.45 -24.03
N ASP A 262 19.15 2.68 -23.60
CA ASP A 262 19.98 1.84 -24.46
C ASP A 262 19.54 0.36 -24.48
N ASP A 263 18.51 0.02 -23.70
CA ASP A 263 17.94 -1.34 -23.63
C ASP A 263 16.96 -1.57 -24.79
N ASP A 264 17.37 -2.36 -25.75
CA ASP A 264 16.57 -2.79 -26.89
C ASP A 264 15.96 -4.20 -26.74
N SER A 265 16.01 -4.79 -25.55
CA SER A 265 15.52 -6.14 -25.26
C SER A 265 14.08 -6.39 -25.70
N HIS A 266 13.22 -5.36 -25.62
CA HIS A 266 11.83 -5.43 -26.06
C HIS A 266 11.68 -5.75 -27.55
N ARG A 267 12.66 -5.40 -28.42
CA ARG A 267 12.64 -5.67 -29.86
C ARG A 267 12.87 -7.14 -30.18
N ARG A 268 13.41 -7.93 -29.25
CA ARG A 268 13.59 -9.36 -29.39
C ARG A 268 12.35 -10.18 -29.04
N ILE A 269 11.35 -9.50 -28.48
CA ILE A 269 10.09 -10.12 -28.07
C ILE A 269 9.04 -9.87 -29.15
N THR A 270 8.40 -10.95 -29.57
CA THR A 270 7.43 -10.93 -30.69
C THR A 270 6.02 -10.60 -30.21
N HIS A 271 5.61 -11.17 -29.06
CA HIS A 271 4.27 -10.94 -28.54
C HIS A 271 4.15 -9.52 -27.92
N PRO A 272 3.17 -8.69 -28.36
CA PRO A 272 3.09 -7.29 -27.96
C PRO A 272 2.96 -7.10 -26.45
N LEU A 273 2.13 -7.88 -25.75
CA LEU A 273 1.97 -7.76 -24.29
C LEU A 273 3.25 -8.15 -23.54
N LEU A 274 4.02 -9.15 -24.00
CA LEU A 274 5.32 -9.46 -23.39
C LEU A 274 6.32 -8.33 -23.60
N ALA A 275 6.31 -7.70 -24.77
CA ALA A 275 7.18 -6.57 -25.07
C ALA A 275 6.85 -5.34 -24.21
N THR A 276 5.57 -5.04 -24.00
CA THR A 276 5.12 -3.81 -23.31
C THR A 276 4.92 -3.99 -21.81
N LEU A 277 4.39 -5.12 -21.34
CA LEU A 277 4.10 -5.39 -19.92
C LEU A 277 5.23 -6.12 -19.20
N GLY A 278 6.04 -6.93 -19.90
CA GLY A 278 7.04 -7.84 -19.33
C GLY A 278 8.43 -7.23 -19.11
N ARG A 279 8.57 -5.90 -18.93
CA ARG A 279 9.89 -5.28 -18.76
C ARG A 279 10.62 -5.80 -17.53
N ASP A 280 9.95 -5.94 -16.39
CA ASP A 280 10.56 -6.40 -15.15
C ASP A 280 11.14 -7.82 -15.29
N LEU A 281 10.48 -8.70 -16.03
CA LEU A 281 10.98 -10.06 -16.32
C LEU A 281 12.26 -10.02 -17.18
N ARG A 282 12.30 -9.16 -18.20
CA ARG A 282 13.47 -9.01 -19.06
C ARG A 282 14.66 -8.44 -18.28
N GLU A 283 14.42 -7.42 -17.45
CA GLU A 283 15.46 -6.82 -16.62
C GLU A 283 15.94 -7.80 -15.53
N LEU A 284 15.03 -8.62 -14.92
CA LEU A 284 15.43 -9.68 -14.01
C LEU A 284 16.35 -10.69 -14.68
N GLN A 285 16.00 -11.18 -15.87
CA GLN A 285 16.83 -12.15 -16.59
C GLN A 285 18.23 -11.59 -16.87
N ARG A 286 18.36 -10.30 -17.23
CA ARG A 286 19.65 -9.63 -17.43
C ARG A 286 20.50 -9.56 -16.17
N SER A 287 19.88 -9.41 -15.01
CA SER A 287 20.57 -9.25 -13.71
C SER A 287 20.99 -10.56 -13.08
N LEU A 288 20.52 -11.72 -13.58
CA LEU A 288 20.90 -13.03 -13.05
C LEU A 288 22.40 -13.28 -13.21
N PRO A 289 23.07 -13.89 -12.20
CA PRO A 289 24.49 -14.12 -12.22
C PRO A 289 24.88 -15.20 -13.27
N ALA A 290 26.14 -15.17 -13.70
CA ALA A 290 26.67 -16.18 -14.61
C ALA A 290 26.93 -17.54 -13.91
N SER A 291 26.89 -17.60 -12.60
CA SER A 291 27.14 -18.77 -11.75
C SER A 291 25.99 -19.77 -11.69
N VAL A 292 24.89 -19.54 -12.43
CA VAL A 292 23.76 -20.47 -12.51
C VAL A 292 24.20 -21.84 -13.02
N GLU A 293 23.98 -22.88 -12.20
CA GLU A 293 24.36 -24.25 -12.56
C GLU A 293 23.31 -24.93 -13.44
N THR A 294 22.02 -24.75 -13.13
CA THR A 294 20.91 -25.24 -13.94
C THR A 294 19.85 -24.20 -14.19
N ASP A 295 19.31 -24.16 -15.39
CA ASP A 295 18.19 -23.32 -15.81
C ASP A 295 17.20 -24.19 -16.59
N GLU A 296 16.11 -24.58 -15.93
CA GLU A 296 15.11 -25.48 -16.49
C GLU A 296 13.74 -24.83 -16.63
N ALA A 297 13.05 -25.14 -17.71
CA ALA A 297 11.65 -24.80 -17.92
C ALA A 297 10.78 -26.00 -17.51
N LEU A 298 10.01 -25.83 -16.45
CA LEU A 298 9.03 -26.81 -16.02
C LEU A 298 7.78 -26.69 -16.90
N THR A 299 7.30 -27.83 -17.41
CA THR A 299 6.10 -27.89 -18.25
C THR A 299 4.94 -28.49 -17.48
N GLY A 300 3.79 -27.82 -17.51
CA GLY A 300 2.54 -28.35 -16.98
C GLY A 300 1.95 -29.40 -17.93
N SER A 301 1.10 -30.27 -17.39
CA SER A 301 0.50 -31.40 -18.16
C SER A 301 -0.71 -31.00 -19.02
N GLY A 302 -1.10 -29.71 -19.10
CA GLY A 302 -2.30 -29.25 -19.80
C GLY A 302 -2.00 -28.34 -21.00
N SER A 303 -2.75 -28.48 -22.09
CA SER A 303 -2.85 -27.48 -23.15
C SER A 303 -3.78 -26.36 -22.71
N HIS A 304 -3.55 -25.13 -23.23
CA HIS A 304 -4.49 -24.04 -23.01
C HIS A 304 -5.89 -24.39 -23.56
N PRO A 305 -6.97 -24.04 -22.85
CA PRO A 305 -8.34 -24.25 -23.33
C PRO A 305 -8.60 -23.56 -24.67
N ASP A 306 -9.51 -24.12 -25.49
CA ASP A 306 -9.95 -23.52 -26.74
C ASP A 306 -10.96 -22.40 -26.47
N THR A 307 -10.52 -21.34 -25.81
CA THR A 307 -11.26 -20.13 -25.42
C THR A 307 -10.42 -18.90 -25.73
N LEU A 308 -11.03 -17.71 -25.72
CA LEU A 308 -10.33 -16.45 -25.96
C LEU A 308 -9.17 -16.24 -25.00
N LEU A 309 -9.39 -16.49 -23.70
CA LEU A 309 -8.34 -16.42 -22.66
C LEU A 309 -7.23 -17.45 -22.94
N GLY A 310 -7.60 -18.70 -23.22
CA GLY A 310 -6.64 -19.75 -23.51
C GLY A 310 -5.83 -19.48 -24.78
N TRP A 311 -6.43 -18.88 -25.81
CA TRP A 311 -5.70 -18.46 -27.01
C TRP A 311 -4.70 -17.35 -26.68
N LEU A 312 -5.09 -16.34 -25.90
CA LEU A 312 -4.19 -15.27 -25.49
C LEU A 312 -3.00 -15.83 -24.68
N GLN A 313 -3.26 -16.69 -23.72
CA GLN A 313 -2.22 -17.33 -22.90
C GLN A 313 -1.28 -18.20 -23.75
N SER A 314 -1.83 -18.94 -24.72
CA SER A 314 -1.04 -19.74 -25.66
C SER A 314 -0.14 -18.87 -26.55
N ASP A 315 -0.64 -17.74 -27.05
CA ASP A 315 0.15 -16.82 -27.88
C ASP A 315 1.26 -16.15 -27.07
N ILE A 316 0.98 -15.77 -25.82
CA ILE A 316 1.95 -15.26 -24.85
C ILE A 316 3.04 -16.31 -24.60
N SER A 317 2.65 -17.56 -24.31
CA SER A 317 3.57 -18.66 -24.05
C SER A 317 4.47 -18.93 -25.25
N ALA A 318 3.91 -18.95 -26.45
CA ALA A 318 4.65 -19.14 -27.71
C ALA A 318 5.44 -17.89 -28.11
N ASN A 319 5.37 -16.76 -27.40
CA ASN A 319 5.93 -15.47 -27.81
C ASN A 319 5.56 -15.12 -29.26
N ALA A 320 4.33 -15.38 -29.67
CA ALA A 320 3.85 -15.22 -31.03
C ALA A 320 2.72 -14.18 -31.13
N VAL A 321 2.64 -13.53 -32.29
CA VAL A 321 1.51 -12.64 -32.59
C VAL A 321 0.27 -13.49 -32.86
N ARG A 322 -0.91 -12.98 -32.46
CA ARG A 322 -2.20 -13.62 -32.70
C ARG A 322 -2.34 -14.08 -34.16
N PRO A 323 -2.59 -15.38 -34.41
CA PRO A 323 -2.84 -15.87 -35.76
C PRO A 323 -4.11 -15.27 -36.38
N GLN A 324 -4.08 -15.04 -37.66
CA GLN A 324 -5.28 -14.64 -38.40
C GLN A 324 -6.24 -15.82 -38.58
N GLY A 325 -7.56 -15.51 -38.61
CA GLY A 325 -8.59 -16.50 -38.89
C GLY A 325 -9.17 -17.24 -37.70
N ARG A 326 -8.78 -16.89 -36.47
CA ARG A 326 -9.52 -17.34 -35.26
C ARG A 326 -10.91 -16.73 -35.24
N SER A 327 -11.93 -17.53 -34.97
CA SER A 327 -13.32 -17.07 -34.84
C SER A 327 -13.77 -17.26 -33.40
N LEU A 328 -14.11 -16.18 -32.72
CA LEU A 328 -14.64 -16.19 -31.37
C LEU A 328 -16.01 -16.89 -31.34
N ARG A 329 -16.21 -17.83 -30.42
CA ARG A 329 -17.51 -18.43 -30.16
C ARG A 329 -18.43 -17.44 -29.47
N THR A 330 -19.70 -17.42 -29.84
CA THR A 330 -20.69 -16.51 -29.26
C THR A 330 -20.88 -16.73 -27.76
N GLU A 331 -20.68 -17.93 -27.28
CA GLU A 331 -20.84 -18.35 -25.88
C GLU A 331 -19.55 -18.15 -25.07
N ASP A 332 -18.43 -17.80 -25.70
CA ASP A 332 -17.17 -17.62 -24.98
C ASP A 332 -17.23 -16.36 -24.08
N ARG A 333 -17.09 -16.59 -22.79
CA ARG A 333 -17.06 -15.56 -21.75
C ARG A 333 -15.79 -15.61 -20.90
N SER A 334 -14.76 -16.24 -21.45
CA SER A 334 -13.48 -16.39 -20.73
C SER A 334 -12.73 -15.08 -20.54
N VAL A 335 -13.00 -14.04 -21.37
CA VAL A 335 -12.55 -12.67 -21.16
C VAL A 335 -13.73 -11.72 -21.24
N GLN A 336 -13.91 -10.91 -20.20
CA GLN A 336 -14.98 -9.93 -20.11
C GLN A 336 -14.39 -8.57 -19.74
N ILE A 337 -14.63 -7.55 -20.55
CA ILE A 337 -14.15 -6.19 -20.31
C ILE A 337 -15.35 -5.24 -20.29
N HIS A 338 -15.60 -4.64 -19.13
CA HIS A 338 -16.78 -3.80 -18.88
C HIS A 338 -16.41 -2.33 -18.73
N SER A 339 -16.96 -1.51 -19.62
CA SER A 339 -16.92 -0.05 -19.54
C SER A 339 -18.10 0.45 -18.71
N CYS A 340 -17.85 1.01 -17.55
CA CYS A 340 -18.87 1.41 -16.58
C CYS A 340 -18.89 2.95 -16.42
N HIS A 341 -20.04 3.51 -15.96
CA HIS A 341 -20.15 4.96 -15.76
C HIS A 341 -19.46 5.46 -14.49
N SER A 342 -19.31 4.60 -13.46
CA SER A 342 -18.79 5.03 -12.16
C SER A 342 -18.18 3.87 -11.38
N PRO A 343 -17.42 4.13 -10.32
CA PRO A 343 -16.94 3.10 -9.40
C PRO A 343 -18.07 2.26 -8.79
N ALA A 344 -19.17 2.89 -8.38
CA ALA A 344 -20.33 2.15 -7.87
C ALA A 344 -20.91 1.22 -8.95
N ARG A 345 -21.04 1.70 -10.19
CA ARG A 345 -21.53 0.86 -11.29
C ARG A 345 -20.55 -0.28 -11.64
N GLN A 346 -19.25 -0.10 -11.45
CA GLN A 346 -18.28 -1.19 -11.61
C GLN A 346 -18.54 -2.31 -10.58
N VAL A 347 -18.86 -1.95 -9.33
CA VAL A 347 -19.16 -2.92 -8.27
C VAL A 347 -20.51 -3.63 -8.56
N ASP A 348 -21.55 -2.89 -9.02
CA ASP A 348 -22.81 -3.50 -9.48
C ASP A 348 -22.57 -4.54 -10.58
N VAL A 349 -21.79 -4.16 -11.62
CA VAL A 349 -21.47 -5.05 -12.74
C VAL A 349 -20.68 -6.26 -12.27
N LEU A 350 -19.67 -6.07 -11.42
CA LEU A 350 -18.92 -7.16 -10.81
C LEU A 350 -19.85 -8.12 -10.07
N ARG A 351 -20.79 -7.60 -9.30
CA ARG A 351 -21.77 -8.37 -8.55
C ARG A 351 -22.60 -9.28 -9.46
N GLU A 352 -23.17 -8.71 -10.54
CA GLU A 352 -23.98 -9.47 -11.48
C GLU A 352 -23.18 -10.52 -12.25
N VAL A 353 -21.94 -10.16 -12.66
CA VAL A 353 -21.03 -11.11 -13.32
C VAL A 353 -20.70 -12.30 -12.42
N LEU A 354 -20.35 -12.04 -11.15
CA LEU A 354 -20.01 -13.10 -10.20
C LEU A 354 -21.20 -14.02 -9.90
N LEU A 355 -22.41 -13.45 -9.75
CA LEU A 355 -23.63 -14.26 -9.56
C LEU A 355 -23.92 -15.12 -10.80
N GLY A 356 -23.78 -14.55 -11.99
CA GLY A 356 -23.95 -15.30 -13.23
C GLY A 356 -22.97 -16.48 -13.32
N LEU A 357 -21.68 -16.26 -13.05
CA LEU A 357 -20.67 -17.33 -13.07
C LEU A 357 -20.94 -18.42 -12.04
N LEU A 358 -21.39 -18.06 -10.83
CA LEU A 358 -21.74 -19.02 -9.77
C LEU A 358 -23.03 -19.81 -10.08
N VAL A 359 -23.94 -19.28 -10.90
CA VAL A 359 -25.13 -19.97 -11.37
C VAL A 359 -24.81 -20.89 -12.55
N ASP A 360 -23.96 -20.43 -13.47
CA ASP A 360 -23.59 -21.18 -14.68
C ASP A 360 -22.71 -22.40 -14.37
N ASP A 361 -21.93 -22.35 -13.28
CA ASP A 361 -21.06 -23.45 -12.85
C ASP A 361 -21.23 -23.74 -11.35
N GLU A 362 -21.93 -24.83 -11.03
CA GLU A 362 -22.17 -25.29 -9.67
C GLU A 362 -20.89 -25.76 -8.94
N THR A 363 -19.79 -25.97 -9.65
CA THR A 363 -18.49 -26.35 -9.07
C THR A 363 -17.65 -25.15 -8.65
N LEU A 364 -18.02 -23.94 -9.10
CA LEU A 364 -17.33 -22.71 -8.77
C LEU A 364 -17.68 -22.27 -7.35
N GLU A 365 -16.69 -22.09 -6.51
CA GLU A 365 -16.86 -21.63 -5.15
C GLU A 365 -16.30 -20.19 -4.96
N PRO A 366 -16.80 -19.41 -3.99
CA PRO A 366 -16.28 -18.04 -3.74
C PRO A 366 -14.76 -17.98 -3.50
N ARG A 367 -14.15 -19.05 -2.98
CA ARG A 367 -12.69 -19.14 -2.78
C ARG A 367 -11.89 -19.28 -4.08
N ASP A 368 -12.55 -19.66 -5.18
CA ASP A 368 -11.94 -19.83 -6.51
C ASP A 368 -11.92 -18.52 -7.29
N ILE A 369 -12.51 -17.47 -6.71
CA ILE A 369 -12.64 -16.14 -7.29
C ILE A 369 -11.73 -15.17 -6.54
N LEU A 370 -10.90 -14.44 -7.29
CA LEU A 370 -10.05 -13.38 -6.79
C LEU A 370 -10.45 -12.04 -7.41
N VAL A 371 -10.74 -11.05 -6.58
CA VAL A 371 -10.97 -9.68 -7.01
C VAL A 371 -9.78 -8.81 -6.62
N MET A 372 -9.15 -8.18 -7.59
CA MET A 372 -8.02 -7.29 -7.38
C MET A 372 -8.35 -5.87 -7.81
N CYS A 373 -7.93 -4.89 -7.02
CA CYS A 373 -8.19 -3.48 -7.27
C CYS A 373 -6.93 -2.64 -6.98
N PRO A 374 -6.47 -1.76 -7.89
CA PRO A 374 -5.33 -0.87 -7.62
C PRO A 374 -5.56 0.08 -6.44
N ASP A 375 -6.78 0.59 -6.29
CA ASP A 375 -7.19 1.52 -5.22
C ASP A 375 -8.31 0.90 -4.37
N ILE A 376 -7.92 -0.04 -3.50
CA ILE A 376 -8.88 -0.78 -2.67
C ILE A 376 -9.64 0.13 -1.70
N GLU A 377 -9.03 1.22 -1.23
CA GLU A 377 -9.68 2.10 -0.25
C GLU A 377 -10.88 2.84 -0.86
N ARG A 378 -10.83 3.17 -2.14
CA ARG A 378 -11.96 3.75 -2.88
C ARG A 378 -13.10 2.77 -3.07
N TYR A 379 -12.79 1.49 -3.33
CA TYR A 379 -13.78 0.46 -3.66
C TYR A 379 -14.31 -0.30 -2.44
N ALA A 380 -13.56 -0.35 -1.34
CA ALA A 380 -13.95 -1.10 -0.15
C ALA A 380 -15.32 -0.73 0.43
N PRO A 381 -15.70 0.57 0.56
CA PRO A 381 -17.04 0.94 1.03
C PRO A 381 -18.15 0.48 0.07
N LEU A 382 -17.91 0.59 -1.25
CA LEU A 382 -18.86 0.18 -2.28
C LEU A 382 -19.09 -1.34 -2.26
N ILE A 383 -17.98 -2.09 -2.15
CA ILE A 383 -18.04 -3.57 -2.03
C ILE A 383 -18.75 -3.98 -0.75
N ALA A 384 -18.49 -3.30 0.37
CA ALA A 384 -19.17 -3.59 1.64
C ALA A 384 -20.67 -3.26 1.60
N ALA A 385 -21.09 -2.32 0.75
CA ALA A 385 -22.49 -1.97 0.56
C ALA A 385 -23.26 -2.98 -0.33
N ASP A 386 -22.57 -3.67 -1.24
CA ASP A 386 -23.19 -4.57 -2.21
C ASP A 386 -23.10 -6.06 -1.84
N PHE A 387 -22.14 -6.41 -0.98
CA PHE A 387 -21.86 -7.79 -0.60
C PHE A 387 -21.92 -7.98 0.92
N GLY A 388 -22.22 -9.21 1.39
CA GLY A 388 -22.09 -9.58 2.80
C GLY A 388 -23.11 -8.98 3.75
N LEU A 389 -24.23 -8.47 3.24
CA LEU A 389 -25.34 -7.89 4.03
C LEU A 389 -26.43 -8.89 4.43
N GLY A 390 -26.24 -10.18 4.17
CA GLY A 390 -27.26 -11.21 4.38
C GLY A 390 -27.72 -11.37 5.83
N ASP A 391 -26.90 -10.96 6.79
CA ASP A 391 -27.26 -10.98 8.21
C ASP A 391 -28.07 -9.73 8.64
N VAL A 392 -28.08 -8.67 7.80
CA VAL A 392 -28.74 -7.38 8.08
C VAL A 392 -30.02 -7.22 7.23
N VAL A 393 -30.00 -7.71 6.00
CA VAL A 393 -31.10 -7.55 5.03
C VAL A 393 -31.65 -8.93 4.64
N SER A 394 -32.81 -9.29 5.16
CA SER A 394 -33.40 -10.63 4.95
C SER A 394 -33.92 -10.88 3.52
N ASP A 395 -34.45 -9.84 2.86
CA ASP A 395 -35.07 -9.91 1.53
C ASP A 395 -34.30 -9.14 0.45
N GLY A 396 -32.98 -9.00 0.67
CA GLY A 396 -32.11 -8.27 -0.22
C GLY A 396 -31.63 -9.07 -1.43
N HIS A 397 -30.73 -8.47 -2.20
CA HIS A 397 -30.12 -9.07 -3.36
C HIS A 397 -29.36 -10.36 -3.02
N PRO A 398 -29.36 -11.43 -3.87
CA PRO A 398 -28.66 -12.69 -3.58
C PRO A 398 -27.18 -12.55 -3.21
N ALA A 399 -26.50 -11.55 -3.78
CA ALA A 399 -25.10 -11.25 -3.48
C ALA A 399 -24.86 -10.82 -2.02
N HIS A 400 -25.87 -10.35 -1.30
CA HIS A 400 -25.75 -10.05 0.12
C HIS A 400 -25.37 -11.29 0.95
N ARG A 401 -25.63 -12.51 0.44
CA ARG A 401 -25.21 -13.77 1.07
C ARG A 401 -23.75 -14.13 0.78
N LEU A 402 -23.11 -13.51 -0.22
CA LEU A 402 -21.70 -13.72 -0.52
C LEU A 402 -20.85 -13.01 0.54
N ARG A 403 -20.17 -13.78 1.38
CA ARG A 403 -19.23 -13.24 2.35
C ARG A 403 -17.97 -12.80 1.65
N VAL A 404 -17.60 -11.54 1.85
CA VAL A 404 -16.40 -10.92 1.27
C VAL A 404 -15.38 -10.66 2.36
N ARG A 405 -14.11 -10.92 2.07
CA ARG A 405 -12.98 -10.53 2.90
C ARG A 405 -12.13 -9.51 2.15
N LEU A 406 -12.14 -8.30 2.69
CA LEU A 406 -11.23 -7.24 2.25
C LEU A 406 -9.88 -7.47 2.91
N ALA A 407 -8.86 -7.71 2.11
CA ALA A 407 -7.48 -7.86 2.55
C ALA A 407 -6.66 -6.62 2.13
N ASP A 408 -5.51 -6.41 2.77
CA ASP A 408 -4.55 -5.38 2.41
C ASP A 408 -5.06 -3.93 2.60
N ARG A 409 -5.87 -3.70 3.63
CA ARG A 409 -6.35 -2.36 4.01
C ARG A 409 -5.39 -1.67 4.98
N SER A 410 -5.29 -0.35 4.90
CA SER A 410 -4.47 0.45 5.82
C SER A 410 -4.94 0.36 7.28
N LEU A 411 -4.04 0.62 8.23
CA LEU A 411 -4.36 0.59 9.66
C LEU A 411 -5.42 1.63 10.03
N VAL A 412 -5.38 2.81 9.42
CA VAL A 412 -6.38 3.87 9.64
C VAL A 412 -7.79 3.40 9.30
N GLN A 413 -7.93 2.56 8.27
CA GLN A 413 -9.23 2.07 7.84
C GLN A 413 -9.76 0.87 8.65
N THR A 414 -8.90 0.22 9.40
CA THR A 414 -9.25 -1.01 10.14
C THR A 414 -9.31 -0.81 11.65
N ASN A 415 -8.73 0.27 12.17
CA ASN A 415 -8.80 0.63 13.59
C ASN A 415 -9.47 2.00 13.76
N PRO A 416 -10.71 2.06 14.29
CA PRO A 416 -11.44 3.30 14.47
C PRO A 416 -10.72 4.35 15.33
N LEU A 417 -9.90 3.96 16.33
CA LEU A 417 -9.14 4.91 17.12
C LEU A 417 -8.01 5.58 16.32
N LEU A 418 -7.36 4.83 15.42
CA LEU A 418 -6.36 5.41 14.52
C LEU A 418 -7.00 6.34 13.48
N GLN A 419 -8.24 6.03 13.07
CA GLN A 419 -9.03 6.93 12.23
C GLN A 419 -9.35 8.23 12.97
N VAL A 420 -9.81 8.14 14.23
CA VAL A 420 -10.06 9.32 15.08
C VAL A 420 -8.77 10.13 15.29
N ALA A 421 -7.62 9.48 15.51
CA ALA A 421 -6.33 10.15 15.62
C ALA A 421 -6.00 10.98 14.37
N ALA A 422 -6.17 10.39 13.18
CA ALA A 422 -5.93 11.08 11.91
C ALA A 422 -6.91 12.25 11.71
N GLN A 423 -8.19 12.07 12.05
CA GLN A 423 -9.21 13.14 11.97
C GLN A 423 -8.92 14.28 12.93
N LEU A 424 -8.51 14.01 14.19
CA LEU A 424 -8.14 15.04 15.16
C LEU A 424 -6.95 15.89 14.70
N LEU A 425 -5.91 15.25 14.14
CA LEU A 425 -4.76 15.98 13.59
C LEU A 425 -5.15 16.84 12.38
N SER A 426 -6.06 16.34 11.54
CA SER A 426 -6.61 17.12 10.43
C SER A 426 -7.43 18.31 10.92
N LEU A 427 -8.31 18.09 11.90
CA LEU A 427 -9.13 19.15 12.50
C LEU A 427 -8.28 20.25 13.16
N ALA A 428 -7.21 19.85 13.87
CA ALA A 428 -6.30 20.81 14.52
C ALA A 428 -5.57 21.74 13.53
N GLY A 429 -5.42 21.30 12.26
CA GLY A 429 -4.85 22.11 11.18
C GLY A 429 -5.88 22.74 10.24
N SER A 430 -7.19 22.58 10.51
CA SER A 430 -8.27 23.00 9.61
C SER A 430 -9.11 24.13 10.21
N ARG A 431 -10.11 24.57 9.43
CA ARG A 431 -11.11 25.56 9.90
C ARG A 431 -12.18 24.96 10.82
N VAL A 432 -12.15 23.67 11.09
CA VAL A 432 -13.16 22.95 11.88
C VAL A 432 -14.56 23.18 11.32
N THR A 433 -14.80 22.66 10.12
CA THR A 433 -16.10 22.79 9.43
C THR A 433 -17.19 21.96 10.13
N ALA A 434 -18.44 22.35 9.94
CA ALA A 434 -19.57 21.59 10.44
C ALA A 434 -19.58 20.13 9.96
N THR A 435 -19.23 19.90 8.70
CA THR A 435 -19.16 18.56 8.11
C THR A 435 -18.07 17.69 8.78
N GLU A 436 -16.88 18.24 9.02
CA GLU A 436 -15.79 17.52 9.69
C GLU A 436 -16.19 17.07 11.09
N VAL A 437 -16.83 17.96 11.86
CA VAL A 437 -17.30 17.67 13.23
C VAL A 437 -18.42 16.62 13.21
N LEU A 438 -19.38 16.73 12.31
CA LEU A 438 -20.46 15.73 12.15
C LEU A 438 -19.93 14.37 11.70
N ASN A 439 -18.98 14.33 10.77
CA ASN A 439 -18.36 13.08 10.33
C ASN A 439 -17.58 12.39 11.48
N LEU A 440 -16.90 13.17 12.32
CA LEU A 440 -16.23 12.62 13.50
C LEU A 440 -17.24 12.06 14.53
N ALA A 441 -18.38 12.72 14.71
CA ALA A 441 -19.46 12.26 15.58
C ALA A 441 -20.05 10.89 15.15
N GLN A 442 -20.00 10.58 13.86
CA GLN A 442 -20.50 9.30 13.31
C GLN A 442 -19.58 8.11 13.59
N SER A 443 -18.31 8.34 13.98
CA SER A 443 -17.37 7.25 14.26
C SER A 443 -17.79 6.48 15.52
N ALA A 444 -17.73 5.14 15.47
CA ALA A 444 -18.24 4.28 16.54
C ALA A 444 -17.68 4.63 17.94
N PRO A 445 -16.36 4.83 18.15
CA PRO A 445 -15.85 5.16 19.48
C PRO A 445 -16.35 6.51 20.02
N VAL A 446 -16.68 7.46 19.15
CA VAL A 446 -17.24 8.76 19.53
C VAL A 446 -18.73 8.61 19.84
N ARG A 447 -19.48 7.90 19.00
CA ARG A 447 -20.88 7.54 19.29
C ARG A 447 -21.03 6.87 20.65
N ASP A 448 -20.19 5.88 20.93
CA ASP A 448 -20.21 5.15 22.21
C ASP A 448 -19.87 6.07 23.40
N ARG A 449 -19.00 7.06 23.19
CA ARG A 449 -18.65 8.01 24.25
C ARG A 449 -19.82 8.89 24.66
N PHE A 450 -20.57 9.42 23.67
CA PHE A 450 -21.64 10.39 23.88
C PHE A 450 -23.04 9.76 23.80
N GLY A 451 -23.13 8.45 23.50
CA GLY A 451 -24.40 7.74 23.40
C GLY A 451 -25.26 8.22 22.23
N PHE A 452 -24.64 8.57 21.07
CA PHE A 452 -25.39 9.03 19.90
C PHE A 452 -25.99 7.85 19.14
N THR A 453 -27.31 7.86 18.96
CA THR A 453 -28.06 6.96 18.07
C THR A 453 -28.10 7.54 16.65
N ASP A 454 -28.62 6.80 15.68
CA ASP A 454 -28.80 7.30 14.31
C ASP A 454 -29.82 8.45 14.30
N ASP A 455 -30.93 8.33 15.04
CA ASP A 455 -31.94 9.39 15.17
C ASP A 455 -31.32 10.65 15.81
N ASP A 456 -30.50 10.50 16.85
CA ASP A 456 -29.78 11.62 17.47
C ASP A 456 -28.89 12.37 16.46
N LEU A 457 -28.18 11.63 15.60
CA LEU A 457 -27.30 12.22 14.58
C LEU A 457 -28.07 12.92 13.46
N GLU A 458 -29.27 12.43 13.12
CA GLU A 458 -30.18 13.12 12.20
C GLU A 458 -30.67 14.45 12.80
N ASP A 459 -31.12 14.44 14.05
CA ASP A 459 -31.54 15.63 14.77
C ASP A 459 -30.40 16.64 14.90
N ILE A 460 -29.21 16.20 15.32
CA ILE A 460 -28.02 17.05 15.39
C ILE A 460 -27.69 17.67 14.03
N THR A 461 -27.76 16.89 12.95
CA THR A 461 -27.49 17.38 11.59
C THR A 461 -28.52 18.43 11.14
N ARG A 462 -29.78 18.24 11.48
CA ARG A 462 -30.85 19.20 11.25
C ARG A 462 -30.58 20.50 12.04
N TRP A 463 -30.33 20.43 13.36
CA TRP A 463 -30.03 21.58 14.19
C TRP A 463 -28.81 22.37 13.72
N VAL A 464 -27.73 21.70 13.34
CA VAL A 464 -26.51 22.31 12.76
C VAL A 464 -26.85 23.11 11.51
N ARG A 465 -27.73 22.59 10.64
CA ARG A 465 -28.16 23.26 9.40
C ARG A 465 -29.03 24.49 9.72
N GLU A 466 -30.02 24.35 10.60
CA GLU A 466 -31.00 25.41 10.95
C GLU A 466 -30.37 26.49 11.80
N ALA A 467 -29.47 26.14 12.73
CA ALA A 467 -28.68 27.11 13.48
C ALA A 467 -27.61 27.79 12.59
N ASN A 468 -27.47 27.34 11.32
CA ASN A 468 -26.52 27.84 10.34
C ASN A 468 -25.07 27.78 10.80
N ILE A 469 -24.68 26.70 11.51
CA ILE A 469 -23.30 26.43 11.91
C ILE A 469 -22.51 26.08 10.63
N ARG A 470 -21.37 26.75 10.40
CA ARG A 470 -20.55 26.53 9.22
C ARG A 470 -19.16 26.06 9.56
N TRP A 471 -18.41 26.80 10.36
CA TRP A 471 -17.06 26.49 10.72
C TRP A 471 -16.58 27.29 11.94
N GLY A 472 -15.51 26.83 12.57
CA GLY A 472 -14.85 27.48 13.70
C GLY A 472 -15.59 27.30 15.02
N PHE A 473 -14.85 27.04 16.10
CA PHE A 473 -15.46 26.88 17.41
C PHE A 473 -16.10 28.19 17.90
N ASP A 474 -15.37 29.30 17.79
CA ASP A 474 -15.80 30.65 18.18
C ASP A 474 -15.06 31.72 17.34
N GLN A 475 -15.20 32.98 17.76
CA GLN A 475 -14.55 34.12 17.12
C GLN A 475 -13.01 34.06 17.23
N GLU A 476 -12.48 33.63 18.39
CA GLU A 476 -11.05 33.51 18.65
C GLU A 476 -10.40 32.50 17.70
N HIS A 477 -11.04 31.34 17.53
CA HIS A 477 -10.60 30.32 16.59
C HIS A 477 -10.54 30.80 15.12
N ARG A 478 -11.36 31.79 14.75
CA ARG A 478 -11.40 32.38 13.39
C ARG A 478 -10.37 33.46 13.14
N THR A 479 -9.87 34.10 14.20
CA THR A 479 -8.92 35.23 14.09
C THR A 479 -7.71 34.93 13.19
N PRO A 480 -7.05 33.75 13.26
CA PRO A 480 -5.94 33.42 12.37
C PRO A 480 -6.31 33.36 10.88
N TYR A 481 -7.60 33.21 10.57
CA TYR A 481 -8.13 33.20 9.20
C TYR A 481 -8.64 34.56 8.70
N GLY A 482 -8.37 35.63 9.44
CA GLY A 482 -8.78 36.99 9.10
C GLY A 482 -10.29 37.27 9.29
N VAL A 483 -10.96 36.49 10.10
CA VAL A 483 -12.41 36.61 10.35
C VAL A 483 -12.66 36.92 11.83
N ASP A 484 -13.26 38.08 12.10
CA ASP A 484 -13.48 38.60 13.43
C ASP A 484 -14.99 38.78 13.75
N PHE A 485 -15.77 37.68 13.62
CA PHE A 485 -17.18 37.66 14.05
C PHE A 485 -17.61 36.24 14.46
N VAL A 486 -18.56 36.17 15.43
CA VAL A 486 -19.01 34.95 16.08
C VAL A 486 -20.10 34.21 15.31
N HIS A 487 -20.81 34.86 14.39
CA HIS A 487 -21.93 34.26 13.67
C HIS A 487 -21.51 33.02 12.90
N ASN A 488 -22.36 31.99 12.90
CA ASN A 488 -22.15 30.73 12.21
C ASN A 488 -20.99 29.87 12.76
N THR A 489 -20.51 30.18 13.99
CA THR A 489 -19.58 29.31 14.73
C THR A 489 -20.36 28.24 15.50
N TRP A 490 -19.64 27.21 15.97
CA TRP A 490 -20.20 26.20 16.86
C TRP A 490 -20.79 26.81 18.12
N ARG A 491 -20.07 27.72 18.79
CA ARG A 491 -20.56 28.42 19.99
C ARG A 491 -21.85 29.16 19.72
N PHE A 492 -21.88 30.00 18.69
CA PHE A 492 -23.08 30.76 18.33
C PHE A 492 -24.29 29.87 18.03
N GLY A 493 -24.07 28.78 17.29
CA GLY A 493 -25.15 27.86 16.96
C GLY A 493 -25.62 27.04 18.15
N LEU A 494 -24.72 26.59 19.03
CA LEU A 494 -25.06 25.88 20.26
C LEU A 494 -25.84 26.78 21.22
N ASP A 495 -25.47 28.06 21.35
CA ASP A 495 -26.26 29.04 22.16
C ASP A 495 -27.70 29.13 21.64
N ARG A 496 -27.94 29.09 20.33
CA ARG A 496 -29.28 29.07 19.73
C ARG A 496 -30.07 27.79 20.04
N VAL A 497 -29.38 26.62 19.92
CA VAL A 497 -29.97 25.30 20.25
C VAL A 497 -30.34 25.22 21.73
N LEU A 498 -29.43 25.63 22.63
CA LEU A 498 -29.65 25.66 24.09
C LEU A 498 -30.80 26.62 24.49
N ALA A 499 -30.84 27.80 23.85
CA ALA A 499 -31.93 28.75 24.09
C ALA A 499 -33.27 28.19 23.60
N GLY A 500 -33.30 27.44 22.49
CA GLY A 500 -34.51 26.79 21.97
C GLY A 500 -35.12 25.77 22.94
N VAL A 501 -34.26 24.99 23.62
CA VAL A 501 -34.71 24.04 24.66
C VAL A 501 -35.31 24.74 25.88
N ALA A 502 -34.78 25.93 26.23
CA ALA A 502 -35.15 26.64 27.45
C ALA A 502 -36.41 27.52 27.31
N LEU A 503 -36.80 27.87 26.08
CA LEU A 503 -37.93 28.71 25.77
C LEU A 503 -39.06 27.92 25.11
N SER A 504 -40.31 28.25 25.46
CA SER A 504 -41.47 27.70 24.76
C SER A 504 -41.70 28.40 23.41
N ASP A 505 -42.35 27.69 22.47
CA ASP A 505 -42.71 28.17 21.15
C ASP A 505 -43.54 29.48 21.13
N ASP A 506 -44.19 29.81 22.26
CA ASP A 506 -45.00 30.99 22.43
C ASP A 506 -44.22 32.29 22.80
N SER A 507 -42.89 32.21 22.92
CA SER A 507 -42.03 33.32 23.31
C SER A 507 -40.95 33.63 22.25
N PRO A 508 -41.27 34.28 21.11
CA PRO A 508 -40.30 34.64 20.08
C PRO A 508 -39.43 35.83 20.50
N GLY A 509 -38.70 35.73 21.59
CA GLY A 509 -37.86 36.80 22.11
C GLY A 509 -36.38 36.50 21.92
N TRP A 510 -35.58 37.53 21.61
CA TRP A 510 -34.14 37.47 21.65
C TRP A 510 -33.65 37.40 23.12
N ILE A 511 -32.74 36.48 23.40
CA ILE A 511 -31.97 36.47 24.66
C ILE A 511 -30.62 37.12 24.38
N GLY A 512 -30.47 38.40 24.70
CA GLY A 512 -29.29 39.16 24.32
C GLY A 512 -29.15 39.18 22.78
N ASN A 513 -28.07 38.58 22.24
CA ASN A 513 -27.82 38.47 20.79
C ASN A 513 -28.21 37.12 20.22
N THR A 514 -28.87 36.24 20.98
CA THR A 514 -29.21 34.88 20.57
C THR A 514 -30.69 34.78 20.24
N LEU A 515 -30.98 34.37 19.00
CA LEU A 515 -32.32 33.98 18.59
C LEU A 515 -32.46 32.46 18.81
N PRO A 516 -33.38 32.01 19.69
CA PRO A 516 -33.61 30.59 19.92
C PRO A 516 -33.93 29.83 18.63
N LEU A 517 -33.60 28.55 18.58
CA LEU A 517 -33.98 27.67 17.50
C LEU A 517 -35.37 27.07 17.81
N ASP A 518 -36.33 27.26 16.93
CA ASP A 518 -37.73 26.90 17.17
C ASP A 518 -38.00 25.38 17.18
N ASP A 519 -37.16 24.59 16.50
CA ASP A 519 -37.38 23.15 16.30
C ASP A 519 -36.70 22.25 17.36
N VAL A 520 -36.30 22.81 18.50
CA VAL A 520 -35.68 22.04 19.60
C VAL A 520 -36.66 21.95 20.77
N GLY A 521 -37.38 20.82 20.85
CA GLY A 521 -38.36 20.62 21.89
C GLY A 521 -37.77 20.33 23.29
N SER A 522 -38.57 20.48 24.33
CA SER A 522 -38.17 20.19 25.72
C SER A 522 -37.78 18.70 25.97
N ASN A 523 -38.16 17.80 25.10
CA ASN A 523 -37.74 16.39 25.08
C ASN A 523 -36.29 16.21 24.63
N SER A 524 -35.67 17.21 24.01
CA SER A 524 -34.32 17.18 23.47
C SER A 524 -33.24 17.70 24.43
N VAL A 525 -33.58 18.00 25.69
CA VAL A 525 -32.65 18.54 26.71
C VAL A 525 -31.38 17.67 26.85
N GLU A 526 -31.57 16.37 26.96
CA GLU A 526 -30.46 15.44 27.12
C GLU A 526 -29.55 15.40 25.89
N LEU A 527 -30.12 15.32 24.69
CA LEU A 527 -29.36 15.31 23.43
C LEU A 527 -28.57 16.62 23.24
N THR A 528 -29.20 17.76 23.55
CA THR A 528 -28.54 19.08 23.50
C THR A 528 -27.36 19.14 24.46
N GLY A 529 -27.51 18.58 25.68
CA GLY A 529 -26.44 18.47 26.67
C GLY A 529 -25.27 17.61 26.14
N ARG A 530 -25.56 16.45 25.55
CA ARG A 530 -24.57 15.54 24.98
C ARG A 530 -23.84 16.18 23.79
N LEU A 531 -24.56 16.89 22.91
CA LEU A 531 -23.97 17.64 21.80
C LEU A 531 -23.03 18.74 22.29
N THR A 532 -23.46 19.50 23.28
CA THR A 532 -22.64 20.57 23.87
C THR A 532 -21.37 19.98 24.49
N GLU A 533 -21.49 18.91 25.26
CA GLU A 533 -20.35 18.21 25.86
C GLU A 533 -19.39 17.70 24.79
N TYR A 534 -19.90 17.13 23.69
CA TYR A 534 -19.09 16.66 22.57
C TYR A 534 -18.26 17.80 21.95
N VAL A 535 -18.91 18.90 21.59
CA VAL A 535 -18.22 20.04 20.96
C VAL A 535 -17.20 20.68 21.91
N GLU A 536 -17.51 20.82 23.20
CA GLU A 536 -16.57 21.36 24.19
C GLU A 536 -15.37 20.45 24.45
N ARG A 537 -15.57 19.12 24.47
CA ARG A 537 -14.46 18.16 24.58
C ARG A 537 -13.62 18.13 23.31
N LEU A 538 -14.26 18.20 22.13
CA LEU A 538 -13.57 18.27 20.85
C LEU A 538 -12.72 19.55 20.75
N ARG A 539 -13.26 20.69 21.19
CA ARG A 539 -12.49 21.94 21.26
C ARG A 539 -11.24 21.77 22.10
N ARG A 540 -11.38 21.25 23.35
CA ARG A 540 -10.23 21.01 24.22
C ARG A 540 -9.20 20.04 23.62
N ALA A 541 -9.68 19.00 22.93
CA ALA A 541 -8.81 18.06 22.23
C ALA A 541 -8.01 18.76 21.13
N VAL A 542 -8.67 19.56 20.28
CA VAL A 542 -8.04 20.33 19.20
C VAL A 542 -7.06 21.37 19.75
N ASP A 543 -7.46 22.15 20.78
CA ASP A 543 -6.61 23.17 21.41
C ASP A 543 -5.34 22.55 22.02
N SER A 544 -5.44 21.30 22.52
CA SER A 544 -4.27 20.58 23.06
C SER A 544 -3.26 20.16 21.99
N LEU A 545 -3.63 20.17 20.71
CA LEU A 545 -2.79 19.75 19.57
C LEU A 545 -2.15 20.95 18.84
N THR A 546 -1.70 21.95 19.57
CA THR A 546 -1.09 23.17 19.04
C THR A 546 0.33 23.37 19.55
N GLY A 547 1.09 24.26 18.89
CA GLY A 547 2.43 24.67 19.31
C GLY A 547 3.56 23.76 18.82
N THR A 548 4.76 23.97 19.40
CA THR A 548 5.97 23.19 19.10
C THR A 548 6.37 22.38 20.33
N ARG A 549 6.52 21.07 20.20
CA ARG A 549 6.78 20.14 21.32
C ARG A 549 7.67 19.00 20.88
N GLY A 550 8.27 18.29 21.86
CA GLY A 550 8.96 17.03 21.63
C GLY A 550 8.00 15.94 21.13
N LEU A 551 8.51 14.97 20.38
CA LEU A 551 7.72 13.86 19.83
C LEU A 551 6.93 13.10 20.90
N ARG A 552 7.55 12.83 22.05
CA ARG A 552 6.90 12.14 23.18
C ARG A 552 5.68 12.90 23.67
N ASP A 553 5.82 14.22 23.84
CA ASP A 553 4.74 15.08 24.36
C ASP A 553 3.60 15.20 23.33
N TRP A 554 3.92 15.23 22.04
CA TRP A 554 2.94 15.19 20.97
C TRP A 554 2.09 13.92 20.99
N LEU A 555 2.72 12.74 21.06
CA LEU A 555 2.00 11.47 21.11
C LEU A 555 1.19 11.32 22.40
N GLY A 556 1.71 11.81 23.52
CA GLY A 556 0.99 11.88 24.79
C GLY A 556 -0.26 12.77 24.71
N SER A 557 -0.11 13.99 24.16
CA SER A 557 -1.23 14.92 23.96
C SER A 557 -2.30 14.36 23.00
N LEU A 558 -1.87 13.68 21.93
CA LEU A 558 -2.79 13.04 20.98
C LEU A 558 -3.53 11.86 21.63
N ALA A 559 -2.85 11.03 22.40
CA ALA A 559 -3.49 9.93 23.14
C ALA A 559 -4.53 10.44 24.15
N GLU A 560 -4.24 11.56 24.82
CA GLU A 560 -5.19 12.20 25.74
C GLU A 560 -6.39 12.80 24.98
N ALA A 561 -6.14 13.49 23.86
CA ALA A 561 -7.18 14.03 23.00
C ALA A 561 -8.15 12.95 22.51
N ILE A 562 -7.63 11.79 22.10
CA ILE A 562 -8.44 10.62 21.70
C ILE A 562 -9.29 10.15 22.89
N ARG A 563 -8.70 9.93 24.07
CA ARG A 563 -9.42 9.48 25.27
C ARG A 563 -10.53 10.45 25.70
N LEU A 564 -10.35 11.72 25.47
CA LEU A 564 -11.33 12.76 25.82
C LEU A 564 -12.65 12.59 25.06
N ILE A 565 -12.58 12.19 23.78
CA ILE A 565 -13.74 12.12 22.88
C ILE A 565 -14.17 10.71 22.50
N THR A 566 -13.47 9.67 22.94
CA THR A 566 -13.80 8.28 22.59
C THR A 566 -14.05 7.41 23.81
N ARG A 567 -14.81 6.35 23.61
CA ARG A 567 -14.96 5.20 24.51
C ARG A 567 -14.93 3.92 23.67
N VAL A 568 -14.21 2.93 24.16
CA VAL A 568 -14.09 1.61 23.54
C VAL A 568 -14.57 0.56 24.53
N GLY A 569 -15.49 -0.31 24.11
CA GLY A 569 -15.97 -1.41 24.91
C GLY A 569 -14.94 -2.55 25.02
N ASP A 570 -15.15 -3.47 25.96
CA ASP A 570 -14.22 -4.57 26.25
C ASP A 570 -13.96 -5.46 25.03
N ALA A 571 -14.97 -5.69 24.19
CA ALA A 571 -14.83 -6.48 22.96
C ALA A 571 -13.86 -5.85 21.94
N ASP A 572 -13.69 -4.55 22.00
CA ASP A 572 -12.89 -3.75 21.09
C ASP A 572 -11.58 -3.22 21.70
N ALA A 573 -11.23 -3.67 22.90
CA ALA A 573 -10.01 -3.24 23.62
C ALA A 573 -8.71 -3.42 22.81
N TRP A 574 -8.71 -4.30 21.82
CA TRP A 574 -7.60 -4.47 20.87
C TRP A 574 -7.23 -3.17 20.12
N GLN A 575 -8.21 -2.26 19.92
CA GLN A 575 -8.00 -0.97 19.26
C GLN A 575 -7.03 -0.10 20.05
N ILE A 576 -7.18 -0.09 21.39
CA ILE A 576 -6.31 0.67 22.31
C ILE A 576 -4.90 0.08 22.28
N SER A 577 -4.79 -1.24 22.41
CA SER A 577 -3.49 -1.92 22.40
C SER A 577 -2.73 -1.73 21.08
N GLN A 578 -3.44 -1.63 19.97
CA GLN A 578 -2.84 -1.33 18.67
C GLN A 578 -2.39 0.12 18.58
N LEU A 579 -3.22 1.09 19.00
CA LEU A 579 -2.86 2.50 19.03
C LEU A 579 -1.57 2.72 19.84
N GLU A 580 -1.49 2.15 21.04
CA GLU A 580 -0.31 2.25 21.91
C GLU A 580 0.93 1.63 21.27
N ARG A 581 0.78 0.50 20.60
CA ARG A 581 1.88 -0.16 19.88
C ARG A 581 2.41 0.72 18.74
N GLU A 582 1.53 1.31 17.92
CA GLU A 582 1.94 2.18 16.82
C GLU A 582 2.67 3.43 17.34
N PHE A 583 2.20 4.03 18.43
CA PHE A 583 2.87 5.18 19.04
C PHE A 583 4.23 4.80 19.65
N ASN A 584 4.32 3.66 20.32
CA ASN A 584 5.59 3.16 20.85
C ASN A 584 6.60 2.85 19.74
N GLU A 585 6.16 2.27 18.62
CA GLU A 585 7.03 2.01 17.47
C GLU A 585 7.61 3.30 16.88
N VAL A 586 6.82 4.35 16.78
CA VAL A 586 7.31 5.69 16.36
C VAL A 586 8.37 6.21 17.33
N LEU A 587 8.16 6.06 18.65
CA LEU A 587 9.12 6.47 19.67
C LEU A 587 10.42 5.64 19.64
N GLU A 588 10.31 4.33 19.40
CA GLU A 588 11.46 3.44 19.28
C GLU A 588 12.34 3.81 18.09
N ARG A 589 11.71 4.09 16.94
CA ARG A 589 12.43 4.53 15.73
C ARG A 589 13.12 5.88 15.88
N ALA A 590 12.55 6.78 16.69
CA ALA A 590 13.20 8.05 17.02
C ALA A 590 14.45 7.86 17.92
N GLY A 591 14.53 6.74 18.64
CA GLY A 591 15.67 6.40 19.49
C GLY A 591 15.99 7.47 20.53
N SER A 592 17.22 8.00 20.50
CA SER A 592 17.67 9.09 21.38
C SER A 592 17.07 10.46 21.01
N ARG A 593 16.42 10.60 19.83
CA ARG A 593 15.90 11.85 19.30
C ARG A 593 14.41 12.09 19.61
N ARG A 594 13.89 11.45 20.66
CA ARG A 594 12.48 11.56 21.10
C ARG A 594 12.06 12.96 21.51
N ASP A 595 13.01 13.82 21.82
CA ASP A 595 12.79 15.21 22.24
C ASP A 595 12.95 16.21 21.07
N THR A 596 13.10 15.71 19.82
CA THR A 596 13.13 16.58 18.63
C THR A 596 11.85 17.41 18.58
N MET A 597 12.03 18.74 18.48
CA MET A 597 10.94 19.69 18.45
C MET A 597 10.19 19.63 17.13
N LEU A 598 8.91 19.29 17.19
CA LEU A 598 8.02 19.11 16.05
C LEU A 598 6.80 20.02 16.17
N ARG A 599 6.21 20.36 15.02
CA ARG A 599 4.95 21.11 14.91
C ARG A 599 3.83 20.20 14.41
N LEU A 600 2.60 20.68 14.48
CA LEU A 600 1.44 19.91 14.01
C LEU A 600 1.59 19.35 12.59
N PRO A 601 2.07 20.09 11.56
CA PRO A 601 2.28 19.53 10.23
C PRO A 601 3.30 18.39 10.19
N ASP A 602 4.33 18.44 11.03
CA ASP A 602 5.35 17.40 11.14
C ASP A 602 4.71 16.10 11.68
N ILE A 603 3.96 16.19 12.78
CA ILE A 603 3.24 15.05 13.38
C ILE A 603 2.18 14.49 12.44
N HIS A 604 1.41 15.36 11.79
CA HIS A 604 0.41 14.94 10.81
C HIS A 604 1.06 14.16 9.65
N SER A 605 2.18 14.66 9.10
CA SER A 605 2.92 13.98 8.04
C SER A 605 3.52 12.65 8.51
N LEU A 606 4.13 12.62 9.71
CA LEU A 606 4.69 11.43 10.33
C LEU A 606 3.66 10.32 10.49
N LEU A 607 2.54 10.62 11.16
CA LEU A 607 1.52 9.61 11.44
C LEU A 607 0.77 9.19 10.19
N ARG A 608 0.48 10.09 9.27
CA ARG A 608 -0.11 9.74 7.98
C ARG A 608 0.75 8.73 7.23
N GLN A 609 2.07 8.91 7.17
CA GLN A 609 2.98 7.99 6.49
C GLN A 609 3.15 6.67 7.28
N HIS A 610 3.25 6.74 8.60
CA HIS A 610 3.41 5.55 9.44
C HIS A 610 2.20 4.62 9.35
N LEU A 611 0.98 5.18 9.28
CA LEU A 611 -0.27 4.41 9.32
C LEU A 611 -0.82 4.03 7.94
N ALA A 612 -0.42 4.71 6.86
CA ALA A 612 -0.99 4.53 5.52
C ALA A 612 -0.52 3.26 4.80
N GLY A 613 0.67 2.76 5.07
CA GLY A 613 1.34 1.75 4.23
C GLY A 613 1.41 0.34 4.81
N ARG A 614 0.75 0.04 5.94
CA ARG A 614 0.85 -1.28 6.59
C ARG A 614 -0.41 -2.09 6.37
N PRO A 615 -0.33 -3.19 5.60
CA PRO A 615 -1.45 -4.10 5.47
C PRO A 615 -1.77 -4.73 6.83
N THR A 616 -3.05 -4.73 7.18
CA THR A 616 -3.57 -5.48 8.32
C THR A 616 -3.41 -6.99 8.11
N ARG A 617 -3.76 -7.78 9.12
CA ARG A 617 -3.71 -9.24 9.08
C ARG A 617 -4.25 -9.75 7.75
N ALA A 618 -3.42 -10.51 7.04
CA ALA A 618 -3.76 -11.10 5.76
C ALA A 618 -4.87 -12.15 5.91
N ASN A 619 -6.09 -11.78 5.58
CA ASN A 619 -7.25 -12.69 5.56
C ASN A 619 -7.40 -13.32 4.17
N PHE A 620 -6.32 -13.94 3.66
CA PHE A 620 -6.35 -14.63 2.37
C PHE A 620 -6.87 -16.06 2.50
N ARG A 621 -7.65 -16.52 1.51
CA ARG A 621 -8.14 -17.89 1.36
C ARG A 621 -8.87 -18.45 2.60
N THR A 622 -9.85 -17.71 3.06
CA THR A 622 -10.69 -18.07 4.22
C THR A 622 -11.94 -18.86 3.84
N GLY A 623 -12.07 -19.31 2.58
CA GLY A 623 -13.29 -19.93 2.05
C GLY A 623 -14.34 -18.93 1.55
N THR A 624 -14.04 -17.64 1.61
CA THR A 624 -14.92 -16.56 1.15
C THR A 624 -14.33 -15.86 -0.08
N LEU A 625 -15.11 -15.02 -0.75
CA LEU A 625 -14.62 -14.13 -1.81
C LEU A 625 -13.49 -13.23 -1.29
N THR A 626 -12.33 -13.27 -1.95
CA THR A 626 -11.17 -12.47 -1.57
C THR A 626 -11.10 -11.22 -2.45
N VAL A 627 -11.04 -10.05 -1.79
CA VAL A 627 -10.80 -8.76 -2.46
C VAL A 627 -9.55 -8.13 -1.87
N CYS A 628 -8.58 -7.75 -2.71
CA CYS A 628 -7.30 -7.20 -2.26
C CYS A 628 -6.72 -6.22 -3.30
N THR A 629 -5.58 -5.60 -2.96
CA THR A 629 -4.74 -4.94 -3.97
C THR A 629 -4.07 -5.99 -4.88
N MET A 630 -3.45 -5.55 -5.98
CA MET A 630 -2.91 -6.48 -6.98
C MET A 630 -1.68 -7.26 -6.50
N VAL A 631 -0.91 -6.72 -5.55
CA VAL A 631 0.39 -7.26 -5.12
C VAL A 631 0.29 -8.54 -4.27
N PRO A 632 -0.58 -8.65 -3.24
CA PRO A 632 -0.52 -9.78 -2.29
C PRO A 632 -0.81 -11.16 -2.88
N MET A 633 -1.62 -11.20 -3.95
CA MET A 633 -2.02 -12.43 -4.63
C MET A 633 -1.43 -12.54 -6.04
N ARG A 634 -0.33 -11.85 -6.29
CA ARG A 634 0.39 -11.83 -7.56
C ARG A 634 0.69 -13.25 -8.07
N SER A 635 0.34 -13.51 -9.32
CA SER A 635 0.55 -14.78 -10.01
C SER A 635 -0.09 -16.01 -9.34
N VAL A 636 -0.95 -15.85 -8.33
CA VAL A 636 -1.64 -16.97 -7.68
C VAL A 636 -2.81 -17.44 -8.54
N PRO A 637 -2.83 -18.72 -9.01
CA PRO A 637 -3.89 -19.20 -9.88
C PRO A 637 -5.26 -19.23 -9.21
N HIS A 638 -6.26 -18.70 -9.92
CA HIS A 638 -7.68 -18.77 -9.57
C HIS A 638 -8.52 -19.08 -10.80
N ARG A 639 -9.66 -19.74 -10.62
CA ARG A 639 -10.57 -20.03 -11.74
C ARG A 639 -11.07 -18.74 -12.36
N VAL A 640 -11.42 -17.76 -11.53
CA VAL A 640 -11.89 -16.43 -11.95
C VAL A 640 -11.01 -15.34 -11.33
N VAL A 641 -10.46 -14.49 -12.16
CA VAL A 641 -9.71 -13.30 -11.75
C VAL A 641 -10.45 -12.05 -12.22
N CYS A 642 -10.80 -11.18 -11.29
CA CYS A 642 -11.48 -9.91 -11.57
C CYS A 642 -10.56 -8.74 -11.24
N LEU A 643 -10.39 -7.82 -12.20
CA LEU A 643 -9.63 -6.59 -12.07
C LEU A 643 -10.61 -5.42 -12.07
N VAL A 644 -10.71 -4.69 -10.96
CA VAL A 644 -11.69 -3.61 -10.79
C VAL A 644 -10.98 -2.27 -10.65
N GLY A 645 -11.46 -1.25 -11.34
CA GLY A 645 -10.89 0.10 -11.23
C GLY A 645 -9.62 0.30 -12.03
N LEU A 646 -9.49 -0.35 -13.22
CA LEU A 646 -8.36 -0.12 -14.13
C LEU A 646 -8.58 1.17 -14.94
N ASP A 647 -8.73 2.29 -14.22
CA ASP A 647 -8.95 3.61 -14.77
C ASP A 647 -7.63 4.26 -15.22
N ASP A 648 -7.66 5.03 -16.32
CA ASP A 648 -6.45 5.66 -16.92
C ASP A 648 -5.66 6.54 -15.95
N THR A 649 -6.30 7.17 -14.98
CA THR A 649 -5.62 8.03 -13.98
C THR A 649 -5.13 7.28 -12.74
N VAL A 650 -5.50 6.01 -12.58
CA VAL A 650 -5.21 5.18 -11.40
C VAL A 650 -4.23 4.06 -11.73
N PHE A 651 -4.34 3.48 -12.93
CA PHE A 651 -3.53 2.34 -13.36
C PHE A 651 -2.97 2.55 -14.76
N PRO A 652 -1.66 2.28 -14.99
CA PRO A 652 -0.65 2.05 -13.96
C PRO A 652 -0.41 3.31 -13.13
N ARG A 653 0.00 3.14 -11.86
CA ARG A 653 0.33 4.28 -11.01
C ARG A 653 1.35 5.18 -11.71
N ILE A 654 1.05 6.46 -11.75
CA ILE A 654 1.99 7.43 -12.28
C ILE A 654 3.02 7.68 -11.20
N GLY A 655 4.26 7.24 -11.43
CA GLY A 655 5.39 7.69 -10.63
C GLY A 655 5.45 9.22 -10.73
N VAL A 656 5.34 9.92 -9.61
CA VAL A 656 5.61 11.37 -9.60
C VAL A 656 7.05 11.53 -10.09
N ALA A 657 7.22 12.22 -11.21
CA ALA A 657 8.55 12.58 -11.68
C ALA A 657 9.18 13.49 -10.61
N ASP A 658 10.00 12.89 -9.77
CA ASP A 658 10.69 13.58 -8.72
C ASP A 658 11.97 14.22 -9.29
N GLY A 659 11.97 15.55 -9.41
CA GLY A 659 13.13 16.27 -9.90
C GLY A 659 14.38 16.07 -9.04
N ASP A 660 14.22 15.66 -7.79
CA ASP A 660 15.32 15.39 -6.86
C ASP A 660 15.80 13.92 -6.90
N ASP A 661 15.11 13.03 -7.61
CA ASP A 661 15.52 11.63 -7.73
C ASP A 661 16.62 11.46 -8.78
N ALA A 662 17.86 11.22 -8.34
CA ALA A 662 19.00 10.99 -9.20
C ALA A 662 18.84 9.72 -10.08
N LEU A 663 18.16 8.68 -9.58
CA LEU A 663 17.90 7.45 -10.37
C LEU A 663 16.91 7.72 -11.50
N ALA A 664 15.90 8.58 -11.27
CA ALA A 664 14.91 8.90 -12.29
C ALA A 664 15.50 9.72 -13.46
N ARG A 665 16.60 10.47 -13.23
CA ARG A 665 17.30 11.25 -14.27
C ARG A 665 17.98 10.35 -15.31
N GLU A 666 18.58 9.27 -14.86
CA GLU A 666 19.20 8.26 -15.71
C GLU A 666 18.92 6.87 -15.14
N SER A 667 17.76 6.32 -15.51
CA SER A 667 17.33 5.03 -14.99
C SER A 667 18.09 3.90 -15.65
N MET A 668 18.51 2.91 -14.83
CA MET A 668 19.21 1.70 -15.26
C MET A 668 18.28 0.49 -15.24
N THR A 669 18.60 -0.53 -16.03
CA THR A 669 17.88 -1.81 -15.98
C THR A 669 18.03 -2.47 -14.61
N GLY A 670 16.95 -3.07 -14.10
CA GLY A 670 16.89 -3.66 -12.75
C GLY A 670 16.49 -2.70 -11.63
N GLU A 671 16.52 -1.37 -11.88
CA GLU A 671 16.02 -0.40 -10.91
C GLU A 671 14.48 -0.39 -10.82
N ARG A 672 13.97 0.01 -9.67
CA ARG A 672 12.53 0.01 -9.45
C ARG A 672 11.81 1.06 -10.29
N ASP A 673 10.76 0.65 -10.97
CA ASP A 673 9.82 1.52 -11.64
C ASP A 673 8.39 1.08 -11.34
N VAL A 674 7.67 1.89 -10.56
CA VAL A 674 6.31 1.57 -10.11
C VAL A 674 5.35 1.35 -11.28
N ARG A 675 5.53 2.12 -12.37
CA ARG A 675 4.70 1.97 -13.58
C ARG A 675 4.95 0.62 -14.26
N SER A 676 6.19 0.17 -14.29
CA SER A 676 6.54 -1.15 -14.83
C SER A 676 6.02 -2.28 -13.95
N GLU A 677 6.13 -2.13 -12.63
CA GLU A 677 5.58 -3.09 -11.68
C GLU A 677 4.08 -3.29 -11.89
N ASP A 678 3.31 -2.21 -12.04
CA ASP A 678 1.87 -2.30 -12.27
C ASP A 678 1.54 -2.95 -13.63
N ARG A 679 2.28 -2.63 -14.67
CA ARG A 679 2.13 -3.28 -15.98
C ARG A 679 2.39 -4.79 -15.91
N GLN A 680 3.44 -5.18 -15.17
CA GLN A 680 3.73 -6.59 -14.92
C GLN A 680 2.62 -7.28 -14.13
N LEU A 681 1.97 -6.59 -13.16
CA LEU A 681 0.85 -7.15 -12.40
C LEU A 681 -0.35 -7.49 -13.29
N LEU A 682 -0.60 -6.73 -14.36
CA LEU A 682 -1.63 -7.09 -15.35
C LEU A 682 -1.26 -8.36 -16.12
N LEU A 683 -0.01 -8.48 -16.55
CA LEU A 683 0.49 -9.69 -17.23
C LEU A 683 0.37 -10.91 -16.31
N ASP A 684 0.74 -10.75 -15.04
CA ASP A 684 0.63 -11.79 -14.03
C ASP A 684 -0.83 -12.21 -13.77
N ALA A 685 -1.76 -11.25 -13.80
CA ALA A 685 -3.19 -11.51 -13.62
C ALA A 685 -3.78 -12.29 -14.81
N ILE A 686 -3.37 -11.96 -16.04
CA ILE A 686 -3.75 -12.70 -17.25
C ILE A 686 -3.27 -14.18 -17.13
N GLY A 687 -2.04 -14.40 -16.68
CA GLY A 687 -1.50 -15.76 -16.48
C GLY A 687 -2.11 -16.51 -15.30
N ALA A 688 -2.62 -15.80 -14.29
CA ALA A 688 -3.23 -16.37 -13.09
C ALA A 688 -4.69 -16.81 -13.28
N ALA A 689 -5.42 -16.23 -14.24
CA ALA A 689 -6.78 -16.62 -14.57
C ALA A 689 -6.80 -17.97 -15.30
N THR A 690 -7.43 -19.00 -14.75
CA THR A 690 -7.45 -20.33 -15.38
C THR A 690 -8.69 -20.58 -16.24
N GLU A 691 -9.80 -19.85 -16.01
CA GLU A 691 -11.04 -20.00 -16.75
C GLU A 691 -11.61 -18.65 -17.22
N THR A 692 -11.66 -17.64 -16.34
CA THR A 692 -12.27 -16.35 -16.68
C THR A 692 -11.44 -15.18 -16.15
N LEU A 693 -11.21 -14.20 -17.02
CA LEU A 693 -10.65 -12.88 -16.69
C LEU A 693 -11.72 -11.82 -16.87
N VAL A 694 -12.04 -11.09 -15.81
CA VAL A 694 -13.00 -9.97 -15.81
C VAL A 694 -12.25 -8.67 -15.54
N VAL A 695 -12.45 -7.65 -16.38
CA VAL A 695 -11.84 -6.32 -16.20
C VAL A 695 -12.95 -5.28 -16.21
N THR A 696 -12.92 -4.37 -15.23
CA THR A 696 -13.83 -3.21 -15.21
C THR A 696 -13.07 -1.91 -15.15
N TYR A 697 -13.56 -0.89 -15.80
CA TYR A 697 -13.01 0.46 -15.76
C TYR A 697 -14.10 1.53 -15.91
N THR A 698 -13.80 2.77 -15.52
CA THR A 698 -14.69 3.92 -15.69
C THR A 698 -14.61 4.40 -17.15
N GLY A 699 -15.62 4.11 -17.95
CA GLY A 699 -15.65 4.44 -19.38
C GLY A 699 -16.42 5.72 -19.72
N ALA A 700 -17.02 6.40 -18.72
CA ALA A 700 -17.64 7.71 -18.88
C ALA A 700 -17.56 8.52 -17.59
N ASN A 701 -17.49 9.84 -17.72
CA ASN A 701 -17.49 10.76 -16.60
C ASN A 701 -18.90 10.87 -15.99
N ASP A 702 -19.03 10.74 -14.68
CA ASP A 702 -20.30 10.73 -13.94
C ASP A 702 -21.13 12.01 -14.11
N TYR A 703 -20.48 13.16 -14.31
CA TYR A 703 -21.13 14.46 -14.36
C TYR A 703 -21.39 14.93 -15.79
N THR A 704 -20.48 14.64 -16.72
CA THR A 704 -20.54 15.16 -18.09
C THR A 704 -20.98 14.13 -19.11
N GLY A 705 -20.95 12.84 -18.76
CA GLY A 705 -21.22 11.74 -19.68
C GLY A 705 -20.16 11.58 -20.78
N GLN A 706 -19.05 12.32 -20.72
CA GLN A 706 -18.00 12.22 -21.74
C GLN A 706 -17.32 10.85 -21.64
N PRO A 707 -17.02 10.18 -22.78
CA PRO A 707 -16.27 8.94 -22.78
C PRO A 707 -14.89 9.09 -22.13
N CYS A 708 -14.52 8.14 -21.27
CA CYS A 708 -13.20 8.01 -20.69
C CYS A 708 -12.51 6.78 -21.30
N PRO A 709 -11.25 6.89 -21.75
CA PRO A 709 -10.52 5.72 -22.26
C PRO A 709 -10.18 4.75 -21.13
N PRO A 710 -10.02 3.45 -21.43
CA PRO A 710 -9.44 2.52 -20.48
C PRO A 710 -7.98 2.88 -20.20
N ALA A 711 -7.46 2.39 -19.09
CA ALA A 711 -6.01 2.44 -18.83
C ALA A 711 -5.21 1.88 -20.01
N VAL A 712 -4.08 2.51 -20.33
CA VAL A 712 -3.23 2.10 -21.48
C VAL A 712 -2.95 0.60 -21.53
N PRO A 713 -2.58 -0.10 -20.41
CA PRO A 713 -2.38 -1.53 -20.46
C PRO A 713 -3.65 -2.33 -20.78
N VAL A 714 -4.82 -1.82 -20.44
CA VAL A 714 -6.12 -2.44 -20.82
C VAL A 714 -6.40 -2.26 -22.31
N ALA A 715 -6.06 -1.09 -22.87
CA ALA A 715 -6.16 -0.87 -24.31
C ALA A 715 -5.21 -1.81 -25.10
N GLU A 716 -3.97 -1.98 -24.62
CA GLU A 716 -3.00 -2.95 -25.18
C GLU A 716 -3.51 -4.40 -25.11
N LEU A 717 -4.23 -4.76 -24.02
CA LEU A 717 -4.89 -6.06 -23.92
C LEU A 717 -5.99 -6.22 -24.95
N LEU A 718 -6.82 -5.18 -25.15
CA LEU A 718 -7.89 -5.19 -26.18
C LEU A 718 -7.31 -5.33 -27.59
N ASP A 719 -6.18 -4.69 -27.88
CA ASP A 719 -5.50 -4.79 -29.18
C ASP A 719 -4.89 -6.20 -29.41
N ALA A 720 -4.52 -6.89 -28.33
CA ALA A 720 -3.96 -8.24 -28.41
C ALA A 720 -5.02 -9.32 -28.57
N LEU A 721 -6.25 -9.08 -28.08
CA LEU A 721 -7.41 -9.99 -28.19
C LEU A 721 -8.03 -9.97 -29.57
#